data_7c4d738d8886be12bf9bed492052e0e7
#
_entry.id   7c4d738d8886be12bf9bed492052e0e7
#
_cell.length_a   1.000
_cell.length_b   1.000
_cell.length_c   1.000
_cell.angle_alpha   90.00
_cell.angle_beta   90.00
_cell.angle_gamma   90.00
#
_symmetry.space_group_name_H-M   'P 1'
#
loop_
_entity.id
_entity.type
_entity.pdbx_description
1 polymer ?
#
loop_
_entity_poly.entity_id
_entity_poly.type
_entity_poly.pdbx_seq_one_letter_code
_entity_poly.pdbx_strand_id
1 'polypeptide(L)'
;MAKKSSDAKYDSSNIQVLKGLEAVKKRPGMYIGDTDDGSGLHHMVFEVLDNCIDEAMAGHCSDINVMINKDGSVTVQDNGRGIPVDVHKKEGISAAQLILTTLHSGGKFDDNSYKVSGGLHGVGVSVVNALSKKLLLEVHRDGGEYFQEYKEGKPKAKLKKLKKSDKTGTKITFFPSDKIFTSIDFEIERIYKRIQELSFLNAGVSINVEDKRNGKSKKFKNNGGLSSYVTHLRGRKQQLSDIFECSATENDVGVEISLQWTDSYSENVLCYTNNIPQKDGGTHLAGFRGSLTRVLKAFIKKENAKKTPTDLLGEDVREGLTAIISVKVPDPKFSSQTKEKLVSSEVESVVSTVFSKHFNDFLLENPKDAMSIVSKVSEAALAREAARKAREMTRRKGVLEIAGLPGKLADCQEKDPSLSEIYIVEGDSAGGSAKQGRNRKNQAILPLKGKIINVEKARIDKVLGSQEVGTLIKALGCGIGKDDFDINNLRYHRIIIMTDADVDGSHIRTLLLTFFYRQMYEIVDNGHIYIALPPLYKITKGKEFIYASDEKEKDDAIKLFSKNGTRGLEVQRYKGLGEMNPEQLWTTTMDPSNRRMMRVDIKDIQDANESFEILMGDDVEPRREFIDANALSIKELDI
;
A
#
# COMPACT_ATOMS: atom_id res chain seq x y z
N MET A 1 -47.45 -7.28 -18.74
CA MET A 1 -47.56 -8.46 -17.87
C MET A 1 -46.29 -8.57 -17.05
N ALA A 2 -46.33 -8.16 -15.79
CA ALA A 2 -45.21 -8.23 -14.87
C ALA A 2 -44.99 -9.69 -14.43
N LYS A 3 -43.80 -10.25 -14.65
CA LYS A 3 -43.42 -11.54 -14.11
C LYS A 3 -43.33 -11.41 -12.56
N LYS A 4 -44.24 -12.11 -11.85
CA LYS A 4 -44.13 -12.33 -10.40
C LYS A 4 -42.78 -12.94 -10.10
N SER A 5 -41.97 -12.26 -9.29
CA SER A 5 -40.82 -12.86 -8.60
C SER A 5 -41.36 -13.97 -7.69
N SER A 6 -40.95 -15.21 -7.92
CA SER A 6 -41.20 -16.29 -6.98
C SER A 6 -40.41 -15.98 -5.70
N ASP A 7 -41.12 -15.70 -4.61
CA ASP A 7 -40.52 -15.65 -3.26
C ASP A 7 -39.92 -17.05 -2.99
N ALA A 8 -38.61 -17.15 -3.19
CA ALA A 8 -37.87 -18.32 -2.79
C ALA A 8 -37.89 -18.35 -1.24
N LYS A 9 -38.67 -19.28 -0.67
CA LYS A 9 -38.71 -19.50 0.77
C LYS A 9 -37.26 -19.77 1.25
N TYR A 10 -36.78 -18.91 2.15
CA TYR A 10 -35.54 -19.13 2.86
C TYR A 10 -35.80 -20.12 4.00
N ASP A 11 -35.40 -21.38 3.81
CA ASP A 11 -35.55 -22.44 4.80
C ASP A 11 -34.26 -23.27 4.93
N SER A 12 -34.30 -24.32 5.73
CA SER A 12 -33.13 -25.18 6.00
C SER A 12 -32.52 -25.82 4.74
N SER A 13 -33.28 -25.95 3.65
CA SER A 13 -32.77 -26.50 2.37
C SER A 13 -31.84 -25.52 1.64
N ASN A 14 -31.90 -24.24 1.98
CA ASN A 14 -31.04 -23.19 1.44
C ASN A 14 -29.69 -23.10 2.16
N ILE A 15 -29.53 -23.80 3.30
CA ILE A 15 -28.28 -23.81 4.09
C ILE A 15 -27.34 -24.86 3.52
N GLN A 16 -26.25 -24.41 2.88
CA GLN A 16 -25.20 -25.29 2.35
C GLN A 16 -24.02 -25.35 3.33
N VAL A 17 -23.63 -26.55 3.73
CA VAL A 17 -22.42 -26.79 4.51
C VAL A 17 -21.28 -27.14 3.55
N LEU A 18 -20.31 -26.23 3.43
CA LEU A 18 -19.09 -26.47 2.64
C LEU A 18 -18.06 -27.19 3.51
N LYS A 19 -17.52 -28.30 3.01
CA LYS A 19 -16.53 -29.11 3.73
C LYS A 19 -15.12 -28.92 3.16
N GLY A 20 -14.13 -28.82 4.06
CA GLY A 20 -12.72 -28.78 3.70
C GLY A 20 -12.38 -27.63 2.72
N LEU A 21 -11.64 -27.92 1.66
CA LEU A 21 -11.16 -26.94 0.68
C LEU A 21 -12.24 -26.36 -0.26
N GLU A 22 -13.47 -26.85 -0.21
CA GLU A 22 -14.57 -26.31 -1.02
C GLU A 22 -14.97 -24.89 -0.59
N ALA A 23 -14.85 -24.59 0.72
CA ALA A 23 -15.10 -23.26 1.24
C ALA A 23 -14.10 -22.24 0.66
N VAL A 24 -12.82 -22.61 0.57
CA VAL A 24 -11.75 -21.79 0.00
C VAL A 24 -12.03 -21.47 -1.47
N LYS A 25 -12.39 -22.49 -2.27
CA LYS A 25 -12.70 -22.32 -3.70
C LYS A 25 -13.91 -21.42 -3.95
N LYS A 26 -14.92 -21.50 -3.07
CA LYS A 26 -16.16 -20.74 -3.22
C LYS A 26 -16.01 -19.29 -2.79
N ARG A 27 -15.11 -19.01 -1.85
CA ARG A 27 -14.84 -17.67 -1.29
C ARG A 27 -13.32 -17.44 -1.15
N PRO A 28 -12.56 -17.45 -2.25
CA PRO A 28 -11.10 -17.34 -2.19
C PRO A 28 -10.64 -16.01 -1.54
N GLY A 29 -11.36 -14.90 -1.77
CA GLY A 29 -11.04 -13.60 -1.21
C GLY A 29 -10.95 -13.55 0.33
N MET A 30 -11.65 -14.45 1.04
CA MET A 30 -11.55 -14.55 2.50
C MET A 30 -10.21 -15.12 3.00
N TYR A 31 -9.48 -15.86 2.15
CA TYR A 31 -8.28 -16.61 2.54
C TYR A 31 -7.00 -16.06 1.89
N ILE A 32 -7.10 -15.55 0.65
CA ILE A 32 -5.93 -15.15 -0.13
C ILE A 32 -5.95 -13.66 -0.53
N GLY A 33 -7.04 -12.95 -0.29
CA GLY A 33 -7.25 -11.58 -0.77
C GLY A 33 -7.87 -11.52 -2.16
N ASP A 34 -7.77 -10.38 -2.82
CA ASP A 34 -8.41 -10.12 -4.11
C ASP A 34 -7.86 -11.03 -5.21
N THR A 35 -8.75 -11.66 -5.98
CA THR A 35 -8.42 -12.58 -7.08
C THR A 35 -8.34 -11.89 -8.44
N ASP A 36 -8.71 -10.63 -8.53
CA ASP A 36 -8.83 -9.88 -9.78
C ASP A 36 -7.68 -8.88 -10.00
N ASP A 37 -7.14 -8.30 -8.91
CA ASP A 37 -6.07 -7.28 -8.97
C ASP A 37 -4.64 -7.85 -8.92
N GLY A 38 -4.52 -9.16 -8.87
CA GLY A 38 -3.26 -9.89 -8.79
C GLY A 38 -2.67 -10.01 -7.38
N SER A 39 -3.19 -9.30 -6.35
CA SER A 39 -2.66 -9.39 -4.98
C SER A 39 -2.79 -10.80 -4.41
N GLY A 40 -3.95 -11.43 -4.52
CA GLY A 40 -4.17 -12.79 -4.09
C GLY A 40 -3.31 -13.82 -4.82
N LEU A 41 -3.02 -13.59 -6.12
CA LEU A 41 -2.11 -14.45 -6.87
C LEU A 41 -0.70 -14.45 -6.26
N HIS A 42 -0.16 -13.26 -5.96
CA HIS A 42 1.17 -13.13 -5.35
C HIS A 42 1.18 -13.65 -3.91
N HIS A 43 0.06 -13.51 -3.20
CA HIS A 43 -0.08 -14.03 -1.84
C HIS A 43 0.07 -15.56 -1.77
N MET A 44 -0.30 -16.30 -2.84
CA MET A 44 0.00 -17.75 -2.92
C MET A 44 1.50 -18.05 -2.81
N VAL A 45 2.36 -17.21 -3.41
CA VAL A 45 3.83 -17.33 -3.30
C VAL A 45 4.26 -17.05 -1.86
N PHE A 46 3.70 -15.99 -1.26
CA PHE A 46 4.06 -15.56 0.09
C PHE A 46 3.66 -16.60 1.14
N GLU A 47 2.52 -17.25 1.03
CA GLU A 47 2.11 -18.33 1.95
C GLU A 47 3.07 -19.52 1.94
N VAL A 48 3.62 -19.89 0.78
CA VAL A 48 4.63 -20.95 0.71
C VAL A 48 5.98 -20.46 1.22
N LEU A 49 6.36 -19.24 0.89
CA LEU A 49 7.60 -18.60 1.33
C LEU A 49 7.63 -18.41 2.85
N ASP A 50 6.53 -17.96 3.45
CA ASP A 50 6.43 -17.77 4.89
C ASP A 50 6.62 -19.08 5.67
N ASN A 51 6.25 -20.24 5.10
CA ASN A 51 6.57 -21.53 5.71
C ASN A 51 8.09 -21.82 5.70
N CYS A 52 8.81 -21.42 4.65
CA CYS A 52 10.26 -21.55 4.58
C CYS A 52 10.92 -20.60 5.61
N ILE A 53 10.38 -19.40 5.77
CA ILE A 53 10.83 -18.42 6.77
C ILE A 53 10.56 -18.90 8.20
N ASP A 54 9.44 -19.57 8.46
CA ASP A 54 9.17 -20.17 9.77
C ASP A 54 10.20 -21.26 10.11
N GLU A 55 10.65 -22.06 9.13
CA GLU A 55 11.78 -22.99 9.31
C GLU A 55 13.09 -22.25 9.59
N ALA A 56 13.31 -21.09 8.96
CA ALA A 56 14.49 -20.26 9.21
C ALA A 56 14.46 -19.64 10.62
N MET A 57 13.31 -19.11 11.07
CA MET A 57 13.12 -18.60 12.43
C MET A 57 13.32 -19.69 13.49
N ALA A 58 12.97 -20.93 13.18
CA ALA A 58 13.24 -22.09 14.02
C ALA A 58 14.70 -22.57 13.96
N GLY A 59 15.56 -21.91 13.17
CA GLY A 59 17.00 -22.22 13.04
C GLY A 59 17.33 -23.41 12.12
N HIS A 60 16.38 -23.87 11.31
CA HIS A 60 16.54 -25.07 10.50
C HIS A 60 16.69 -24.80 8.99
N CYS A 61 16.49 -23.56 8.53
CA CYS A 61 16.61 -23.19 7.13
C CYS A 61 17.57 -22.02 6.95
N SER A 62 18.44 -22.09 5.96
CA SER A 62 19.41 -21.05 5.61
C SER A 62 19.35 -20.64 4.13
N ASP A 63 18.78 -21.48 3.28
CA ASP A 63 18.67 -21.25 1.84
C ASP A 63 17.26 -21.53 1.32
N ILE A 64 16.72 -20.52 0.60
CA ILE A 64 15.42 -20.58 -0.02
C ILE A 64 15.57 -20.24 -1.50
N ASN A 65 14.88 -20.99 -2.37
CA ASN A 65 14.86 -20.74 -3.81
C ASN A 65 13.43 -20.56 -4.28
N VAL A 66 13.16 -19.44 -4.96
CA VAL A 66 11.88 -19.11 -5.57
C VAL A 66 12.06 -19.05 -7.08
N MET A 67 11.29 -19.79 -7.84
CA MET A 67 11.42 -19.85 -9.30
C MET A 67 10.05 -19.63 -9.95
N ILE A 68 9.94 -18.65 -10.83
CA ILE A 68 8.81 -18.50 -11.75
C ILE A 68 9.18 -19.28 -13.02
N ASN A 69 8.45 -20.36 -13.30
CA ASN A 69 8.74 -21.24 -14.41
C ASN A 69 8.11 -20.72 -15.73
N LYS A 70 8.65 -21.18 -16.87
CA LYS A 70 8.16 -20.82 -18.21
C LYS A 70 6.70 -21.22 -18.48
N ASP A 71 6.21 -22.22 -17.77
CA ASP A 71 4.84 -22.74 -17.88
C ASP A 71 3.83 -22.03 -16.96
N GLY A 72 4.24 -20.91 -16.32
CA GLY A 72 3.41 -20.11 -15.42
C GLY A 72 3.28 -20.69 -14.02
N SER A 73 3.96 -21.80 -13.70
CA SER A 73 4.02 -22.31 -12.34
C SER A 73 5.06 -21.57 -11.49
N VAL A 74 4.90 -21.61 -10.17
CA VAL A 74 5.91 -21.14 -9.23
C VAL A 74 6.42 -22.30 -8.39
N THR A 75 7.73 -22.38 -8.22
CA THR A 75 8.41 -23.32 -7.34
C THR A 75 9.05 -22.58 -6.20
N VAL A 76 8.77 -23.01 -4.96
CA VAL A 76 9.46 -22.54 -3.75
C VAL A 76 10.10 -23.76 -3.10
N GLN A 77 11.38 -23.65 -2.76
CA GLN A 77 12.17 -24.71 -2.16
C GLN A 77 13.01 -24.16 -1.01
N ASP A 78 13.02 -24.87 0.10
CA ASP A 78 13.88 -24.63 1.26
C ASP A 78 14.85 -25.78 1.52
N ASN A 79 15.81 -25.56 2.41
CA ASN A 79 16.71 -26.58 2.96
C ASN A 79 16.42 -26.88 4.44
N GLY A 80 15.19 -26.64 4.90
CA GLY A 80 14.73 -26.91 6.26
C GLY A 80 14.60 -28.38 6.61
N ARG A 81 13.86 -28.71 7.67
CA ARG A 81 13.64 -30.10 8.12
C ARG A 81 12.82 -30.95 7.16
N GLY A 82 12.07 -30.31 6.28
CA GLY A 82 11.05 -30.95 5.44
C GLY A 82 9.73 -31.23 6.19
N ILE A 83 8.60 -31.13 5.50
CA ILE A 83 7.28 -31.44 6.06
C ILE A 83 7.25 -32.90 6.55
N PRO A 84 6.65 -33.23 7.73
CA PRO A 84 6.54 -34.59 8.23
C PRO A 84 5.84 -35.52 7.23
N VAL A 85 6.42 -36.70 7.01
CA VAL A 85 5.97 -37.68 6.02
C VAL A 85 5.28 -38.91 6.63
N ASP A 86 5.36 -39.02 7.97
CA ASP A 86 4.77 -40.11 8.74
C ASP A 86 3.25 -40.17 8.58
N VAL A 87 2.67 -41.34 8.81
CA VAL A 87 1.22 -41.51 8.83
C VAL A 87 0.66 -40.96 10.14
N HIS A 88 -0.26 -40.01 10.05
CA HIS A 88 -0.94 -39.47 11.21
C HIS A 88 -1.85 -40.52 11.83
N LYS A 89 -1.64 -40.86 13.11
CA LYS A 89 -2.27 -41.99 13.80
C LYS A 89 -3.79 -42.00 13.80
N LYS A 90 -4.42 -40.81 13.87
CA LYS A 90 -5.89 -40.67 13.90
C LYS A 90 -6.50 -40.63 12.49
N GLU A 91 -5.83 -39.96 11.55
CA GLU A 91 -6.38 -39.70 10.21
C GLU A 91 -6.01 -40.76 9.18
N GLY A 92 -5.01 -41.62 9.46
CA GLY A 92 -4.59 -42.71 8.58
C GLY A 92 -3.97 -42.29 7.25
N ILE A 93 -3.64 -41.02 7.09
CA ILE A 93 -2.95 -40.44 5.93
C ILE A 93 -1.62 -39.80 6.37
N SER A 94 -0.71 -39.55 5.41
CA SER A 94 0.53 -38.86 5.76
C SER A 94 0.31 -37.45 6.31
N ALA A 95 1.12 -37.02 7.26
CA ALA A 95 1.06 -35.67 7.82
C ALA A 95 1.19 -34.61 6.71
N ALA A 96 2.04 -34.84 5.71
CA ALA A 96 2.16 -33.97 4.54
C ALA A 96 0.82 -33.85 3.77
N GLN A 97 0.13 -34.97 3.52
CA GLN A 97 -1.19 -34.93 2.88
C GLN A 97 -2.22 -34.20 3.75
N LEU A 98 -2.21 -34.45 5.06
CA LEU A 98 -3.12 -33.79 6.01
C LEU A 98 -2.96 -32.26 5.95
N ILE A 99 -1.73 -31.75 6.04
CA ILE A 99 -1.40 -30.32 5.99
C ILE A 99 -1.85 -29.68 4.67
N LEU A 100 -1.74 -30.38 3.54
CA LEU A 100 -2.12 -29.82 2.25
C LEU A 100 -3.61 -29.93 1.93
N THR A 101 -4.38 -30.77 2.62
CA THR A 101 -5.79 -31.04 2.27
C THR A 101 -6.79 -30.67 3.35
N THR A 102 -6.33 -30.32 4.53
CA THR A 102 -7.19 -30.01 5.68
C THR A 102 -6.88 -28.63 6.21
N LEU A 103 -7.90 -27.78 6.36
CA LEU A 103 -7.76 -26.48 7.01
C LEU A 103 -7.52 -26.68 8.50
N HIS A 104 -6.81 -25.73 9.11
CA HIS A 104 -6.48 -25.74 10.53
C HIS A 104 -5.72 -27.01 10.97
N SER A 105 -4.78 -27.44 10.12
CA SER A 105 -3.89 -28.55 10.39
C SER A 105 -2.42 -28.13 10.22
N GLY A 106 -1.57 -28.52 11.15
CA GLY A 106 -0.14 -28.21 11.08
C GLY A 106 0.57 -28.36 12.42
N GLY A 107 1.90 -28.50 12.38
CA GLY A 107 2.77 -28.59 13.57
C GLY A 107 2.94 -27.27 14.35
N LYS A 108 2.39 -26.18 13.83
CA LYS A 108 2.47 -24.82 14.44
C LYS A 108 1.44 -24.61 15.58
N PHE A 109 0.58 -25.60 15.81
CA PHE A 109 -0.29 -25.64 16.99
C PHE A 109 0.38 -26.34 18.20
N ASP A 110 1.63 -26.79 18.05
CA ASP A 110 2.41 -27.42 19.12
C ASP A 110 3.58 -26.50 19.47
N ASP A 111 3.55 -25.90 20.65
CA ASP A 111 4.56 -24.97 21.19
C ASP A 111 5.97 -25.57 21.22
N ASN A 112 6.09 -26.91 21.26
CA ASN A 112 7.38 -27.58 21.25
C ASN A 112 8.04 -27.61 19.85
N SER A 113 7.26 -27.47 18.79
CA SER A 113 7.74 -27.53 17.41
C SER A 113 8.13 -26.17 16.85
N TYR A 114 7.39 -25.12 17.20
CA TYR A 114 7.64 -23.73 16.79
C TYR A 114 7.24 -22.78 17.92
N LYS A 115 8.22 -22.20 18.61
CA LYS A 115 7.96 -21.17 19.63
C LYS A 115 7.35 -19.89 19.03
N VAL A 116 7.76 -19.55 17.81
CA VAL A 116 7.32 -18.36 17.08
C VAL A 116 7.12 -18.77 15.62
N SER A 117 6.00 -18.42 15.05
CA SER A 117 5.73 -18.63 13.62
C SER A 117 4.83 -17.53 13.05
N GLY A 118 4.97 -17.25 11.76
CA GLY A 118 4.06 -16.39 11.03
C GLY A 118 2.76 -17.11 10.63
N GLY A 119 2.85 -18.40 10.32
CA GLY A 119 1.75 -19.23 9.87
C GLY A 119 0.89 -19.79 11.00
N LEU A 120 0.17 -18.97 11.75
CA LEU A 120 -0.59 -19.34 12.95
C LEU A 120 -1.85 -20.17 12.70
N HIS A 121 -2.50 -19.99 11.56
CA HIS A 121 -3.83 -20.57 11.33
C HIS A 121 -3.83 -21.98 10.73
N GLY A 122 -2.67 -22.49 10.29
CA GLY A 122 -2.56 -23.81 9.67
C GLY A 122 -3.39 -23.95 8.38
N VAL A 123 -3.54 -22.85 7.62
CA VAL A 123 -4.35 -22.85 6.39
C VAL A 123 -3.57 -22.50 5.12
N GLY A 124 -2.45 -21.78 5.20
CA GLY A 124 -1.76 -21.20 4.05
C GLY A 124 -1.51 -22.15 2.90
N VAL A 125 -0.75 -23.23 3.13
CA VAL A 125 -0.41 -24.18 2.06
C VAL A 125 -1.62 -24.98 1.57
N SER A 126 -2.62 -25.25 2.41
CA SER A 126 -3.86 -25.92 2.00
C SER A 126 -4.73 -24.98 1.12
N VAL A 127 -4.70 -23.67 1.38
CA VAL A 127 -5.32 -22.65 0.53
C VAL A 127 -4.60 -22.61 -0.83
N VAL A 128 -3.26 -22.56 -0.87
CA VAL A 128 -2.49 -22.63 -2.12
C VAL A 128 -2.85 -23.88 -2.93
N ASN A 129 -2.95 -25.04 -2.27
CA ASN A 129 -3.36 -26.28 -2.93
C ASN A 129 -4.79 -26.19 -3.49
N ALA A 130 -5.74 -25.64 -2.72
CA ALA A 130 -7.13 -25.49 -3.13
C ALA A 130 -7.30 -24.61 -4.38
N LEU A 131 -6.50 -23.51 -4.46
CA LEU A 131 -6.55 -22.51 -5.53
C LEU A 131 -5.66 -22.84 -6.72
N SER A 132 -4.96 -23.99 -6.68
CA SER A 132 -4.11 -24.49 -7.76
C SER A 132 -4.84 -25.51 -8.64
N LYS A 133 -4.70 -25.40 -9.96
CA LYS A 133 -5.11 -26.47 -10.88
C LYS A 133 -4.27 -27.73 -10.70
N LYS A 134 -3.01 -27.58 -10.28
CA LYS A 134 -2.07 -28.65 -10.01
C LYS A 134 -1.06 -28.18 -8.96
N LEU A 135 -0.69 -29.05 -8.03
CA LEU A 135 0.40 -28.82 -7.08
C LEU A 135 1.25 -30.09 -6.97
N LEU A 136 2.57 -29.90 -6.95
CA LEU A 136 3.57 -30.94 -6.75
C LEU A 136 4.29 -30.68 -5.43
N LEU A 137 4.31 -31.68 -4.58
CA LEU A 137 5.04 -31.69 -3.32
C LEU A 137 6.20 -32.67 -3.42
N GLU A 138 7.42 -32.16 -3.19
CA GLU A 138 8.64 -32.96 -3.00
C GLU A 138 9.17 -32.68 -1.59
N VAL A 139 9.45 -33.72 -0.83
CA VAL A 139 9.97 -33.60 0.54
C VAL A 139 11.22 -34.45 0.67
N HIS A 140 12.30 -33.85 1.17
CA HIS A 140 13.52 -34.53 1.56
C HIS A 140 13.58 -34.58 3.09
N ARG A 141 13.41 -35.78 3.66
CA ARG A 141 13.38 -35.99 5.10
C ARG A 141 13.70 -37.44 5.46
N ASP A 142 14.31 -37.67 6.61
CA ASP A 142 14.60 -38.99 7.19
C ASP A 142 15.28 -39.95 6.19
N GLY A 143 16.30 -39.43 5.47
CA GLY A 143 17.06 -40.19 4.48
C GLY A 143 16.27 -40.59 3.23
N GLY A 144 15.19 -39.91 2.92
CA GLY A 144 14.35 -40.19 1.78
C GLY A 144 13.86 -38.96 1.02
N GLU A 145 13.60 -39.18 -0.27
CA GLU A 145 12.88 -38.24 -1.12
C GLU A 145 11.46 -38.77 -1.32
N TYR A 146 10.48 -37.93 -1.03
CA TYR A 146 9.06 -38.26 -1.11
C TYR A 146 8.36 -37.32 -2.09
N PHE A 147 7.34 -37.82 -2.79
CA PHE A 147 6.59 -37.10 -3.80
C PHE A 147 5.10 -37.36 -3.69
N GLN A 148 4.31 -36.30 -3.86
CA GLN A 148 2.87 -36.35 -4.00
C GLN A 148 2.36 -35.28 -4.97
N GLU A 149 1.42 -35.64 -5.83
CA GLU A 149 0.76 -34.75 -6.78
C GLU A 149 -0.69 -34.52 -6.35
N TYR A 150 -1.11 -33.23 -6.47
CA TYR A 150 -2.48 -32.80 -6.19
C TYR A 150 -3.08 -32.17 -7.46
N LYS A 151 -4.37 -32.37 -7.65
CA LYS A 151 -5.17 -31.75 -8.71
C LYS A 151 -6.38 -31.07 -8.05
N GLU A 152 -6.49 -29.74 -8.23
CA GLU A 152 -7.58 -28.95 -7.66
C GLU A 152 -7.79 -29.25 -6.15
N GLY A 153 -6.71 -29.28 -5.38
CA GLY A 153 -6.73 -29.51 -3.93
C GLY A 153 -6.85 -30.99 -3.50
N LYS A 154 -7.04 -31.94 -4.43
CA LYS A 154 -7.21 -33.38 -4.11
C LYS A 154 -5.95 -34.17 -4.48
N PRO A 155 -5.45 -35.06 -3.60
CA PRO A 155 -4.31 -35.91 -3.93
C PRO A 155 -4.66 -36.88 -5.05
N LYS A 156 -3.76 -37.06 -6.04
CA LYS A 156 -3.92 -38.07 -7.10
C LYS A 156 -3.57 -39.50 -6.63
N ALA A 157 -2.61 -39.56 -5.70
CA ALA A 157 -2.16 -40.83 -5.12
C ALA A 157 -1.63 -40.58 -3.70
N LYS A 158 -1.38 -41.62 -2.93
CA LYS A 158 -0.71 -41.53 -1.63
C LYS A 158 0.72 -41.03 -1.81
N LEU A 159 1.25 -40.37 -0.76
CA LEU A 159 2.67 -39.98 -0.71
C LEU A 159 3.57 -41.16 -0.99
N LYS A 160 4.49 -41.04 -1.95
CA LYS A 160 5.41 -42.12 -2.35
C LYS A 160 6.85 -41.75 -1.98
N LYS A 161 7.59 -42.67 -1.38
CA LYS A 161 9.05 -42.58 -1.28
C LYS A 161 9.64 -42.93 -2.64
N LEU A 162 10.43 -42.04 -3.22
CA LEU A 162 11.05 -42.20 -4.54
C LEU A 162 12.41 -42.91 -4.43
N LYS A 163 13.32 -42.30 -3.65
CA LYS A 163 14.71 -42.77 -3.48
C LYS A 163 15.29 -42.33 -2.15
N LYS A 164 16.50 -42.80 -1.84
CA LYS A 164 17.28 -42.29 -0.73
C LYS A 164 17.79 -40.89 -1.05
N SER A 165 17.85 -40.01 -0.05
CA SER A 165 18.36 -38.63 -0.18
C SER A 165 19.02 -38.20 1.11
N ASP A 166 20.22 -37.67 1.00
CA ASP A 166 20.94 -37.05 2.14
C ASP A 166 20.57 -35.56 2.33
N LYS A 167 19.73 -35.02 1.43
CA LYS A 167 19.21 -33.66 1.53
C LYS A 167 18.05 -33.59 2.50
N THR A 168 17.81 -32.39 3.03
CA THR A 168 16.59 -32.05 3.78
C THR A 168 15.89 -30.87 3.12
N GLY A 169 14.60 -30.69 3.37
CA GLY A 169 13.82 -29.56 2.91
C GLY A 169 12.51 -29.91 2.24
N THR A 170 11.76 -28.90 1.89
CA THR A 170 10.50 -29.00 1.17
C THR A 170 10.59 -28.24 -0.14
N LYS A 171 10.00 -28.80 -1.20
CA LYS A 171 9.84 -28.14 -2.50
C LYS A 171 8.39 -28.25 -2.93
N ILE A 172 7.75 -27.11 -3.12
CA ILE A 172 6.39 -26.99 -3.60
C ILE A 172 6.40 -26.30 -4.95
N THR A 173 5.80 -26.95 -5.96
CA THR A 173 5.54 -26.34 -7.26
C THR A 173 4.04 -26.28 -7.47
N PHE A 174 3.49 -25.09 -7.63
CA PHE A 174 2.06 -24.89 -7.81
C PHE A 174 1.74 -24.15 -9.10
N PHE A 175 0.61 -24.50 -9.69
CA PHE A 175 0.06 -23.94 -10.92
C PHE A 175 -1.23 -23.22 -10.54
N PRO A 176 -1.31 -21.90 -10.53
CA PRO A 176 -2.53 -21.18 -10.22
C PRO A 176 -3.69 -21.57 -11.13
N SER A 177 -4.91 -21.52 -10.60
CA SER A 177 -6.12 -21.85 -11.36
C SER A 177 -6.63 -20.63 -12.11
N ASP A 178 -6.67 -20.71 -13.45
CA ASP A 178 -7.28 -19.74 -14.35
C ASP A 178 -8.82 -19.64 -14.24
N LYS A 179 -9.45 -20.55 -13.47
CA LYS A 179 -10.87 -20.50 -13.12
C LYS A 179 -11.15 -19.61 -11.90
N ILE A 180 -10.11 -19.24 -11.14
CA ILE A 180 -10.22 -18.52 -9.88
C ILE A 180 -9.61 -17.12 -10.01
N PHE A 181 -8.45 -17.00 -10.65
CA PHE A 181 -7.75 -15.75 -10.85
C PHE A 181 -8.02 -15.19 -12.24
N THR A 182 -8.34 -13.91 -12.32
CA THR A 182 -8.55 -13.18 -13.59
C THR A 182 -7.26 -13.12 -14.42
N SER A 183 -6.10 -13.00 -13.76
CA SER A 183 -4.78 -13.12 -14.36
C SER A 183 -3.93 -14.11 -13.56
N ILE A 184 -3.11 -14.91 -14.25
CA ILE A 184 -2.15 -15.83 -13.65
C ILE A 184 -0.70 -15.42 -13.92
N ASP A 185 -0.48 -14.18 -14.35
CA ASP A 185 0.85 -13.62 -14.59
C ASP A 185 1.44 -13.02 -13.33
N PHE A 186 2.59 -13.55 -12.92
CA PHE A 186 3.33 -13.06 -11.75
C PHE A 186 4.19 -11.86 -12.10
N GLU A 187 4.03 -10.78 -11.35
CA GLU A 187 4.90 -9.60 -11.38
C GLU A 187 6.11 -9.84 -10.48
N ILE A 188 7.29 -10.00 -11.08
CA ILE A 188 8.51 -10.36 -10.35
C ILE A 188 8.89 -9.28 -9.32
N GLU A 189 8.62 -8.01 -9.59
CA GLU A 189 8.98 -6.90 -8.70
C GLU A 189 8.22 -6.97 -7.37
N ARG A 190 6.96 -7.38 -7.37
CA ARG A 190 6.19 -7.62 -6.11
C ARG A 190 6.84 -8.73 -5.27
N ILE A 191 7.34 -9.78 -5.92
CA ILE A 191 8.04 -10.88 -5.26
C ILE A 191 9.40 -10.40 -4.72
N TYR A 192 10.14 -9.63 -5.51
CA TYR A 192 11.43 -9.05 -5.09
C TYR A 192 11.27 -8.17 -3.86
N LYS A 193 10.26 -7.28 -3.84
CA LYS A 193 10.00 -6.41 -2.70
C LYS A 193 9.78 -7.20 -1.40
N ARG A 194 8.87 -8.17 -1.42
CA ARG A 194 8.59 -9.00 -0.24
C ARG A 194 9.82 -9.80 0.22
N ILE A 195 10.57 -10.36 -0.70
CA ILE A 195 11.78 -11.14 -0.39
C ILE A 195 12.88 -10.24 0.16
N GLN A 196 13.01 -9.03 -0.33
CA GLN A 196 13.95 -8.04 0.20
C GLN A 196 13.63 -7.71 1.67
N GLU A 197 12.38 -7.43 2.00
CA GLU A 197 11.92 -7.25 3.39
C GLU A 197 12.30 -8.45 4.26
N LEU A 198 11.93 -9.66 3.83
CA LEU A 198 12.22 -10.89 4.56
C LEU A 198 13.73 -11.13 4.75
N SER A 199 14.56 -10.71 3.78
CA SER A 199 16.02 -10.84 3.92
C SER A 199 16.60 -9.92 5.00
N PHE A 200 16.01 -8.76 5.24
CA PHE A 200 16.37 -7.87 6.34
C PHE A 200 15.86 -8.38 7.70
N LEU A 201 14.64 -8.90 7.73
CA LEU A 201 14.02 -9.43 8.97
C LEU A 201 14.64 -10.75 9.43
N ASN A 202 15.33 -11.47 8.53
CA ASN A 202 15.96 -12.77 8.82
C ASN A 202 17.43 -12.74 8.40
N ALA A 203 18.26 -12.06 9.20
CA ALA A 203 19.67 -11.91 8.93
C ALA A 203 20.35 -13.27 8.71
N GLY A 204 21.18 -13.37 7.67
CA GLY A 204 21.94 -14.58 7.32
C GLY A 204 21.21 -15.56 6.40
N VAL A 205 19.89 -15.50 6.27
CA VAL A 205 19.12 -16.33 5.32
C VAL A 205 19.37 -15.86 3.89
N SER A 206 19.64 -16.80 3.00
CA SER A 206 19.87 -16.56 1.57
C SER A 206 18.60 -16.93 0.79
N ILE A 207 18.03 -15.96 0.05
CA ILE A 207 16.85 -16.21 -0.78
C ILE A 207 17.21 -15.90 -2.24
N ASN A 208 17.17 -16.92 -3.10
CA ASN A 208 17.44 -16.80 -4.53
C ASN A 208 16.12 -16.75 -5.28
N VAL A 209 15.98 -15.80 -6.19
CA VAL A 209 14.79 -15.68 -7.05
C VAL A 209 15.22 -15.77 -8.49
N GLU A 210 14.58 -16.64 -9.26
CA GLU A 210 14.82 -16.84 -10.68
C GLU A 210 13.52 -16.72 -11.46
N ASP A 211 13.46 -15.81 -12.42
CA ASP A 211 12.38 -15.74 -13.40
C ASP A 211 12.83 -16.40 -14.70
N LYS A 212 12.44 -17.66 -14.88
CA LYS A 212 12.80 -18.45 -16.07
C LYS A 212 12.09 -18.00 -17.35
N ARG A 213 11.09 -17.13 -17.26
CA ARG A 213 10.39 -16.57 -18.42
C ARG A 213 11.33 -15.65 -19.22
N ASN A 214 12.17 -14.87 -18.50
CA ASN A 214 13.09 -13.89 -19.09
C ASN A 214 14.56 -14.10 -18.70
N GLY A 215 14.88 -15.11 -17.87
CA GLY A 215 16.22 -15.44 -17.42
C GLY A 215 16.80 -14.51 -16.36
N LYS A 216 15.99 -13.61 -15.78
CA LYS A 216 16.44 -12.74 -14.69
C LYS A 216 16.59 -13.55 -13.40
N SER A 217 17.68 -13.30 -12.66
CA SER A 217 17.88 -13.87 -11.34
C SER A 217 18.44 -12.83 -10.38
N LYS A 218 18.02 -12.90 -9.11
CA LYS A 218 18.50 -12.01 -8.06
C LYS A 218 18.62 -12.79 -6.75
N LYS A 219 19.75 -12.57 -6.05
CA LYS A 219 20.01 -13.16 -4.75
C LYS A 219 19.86 -12.09 -3.67
N PHE A 220 19.08 -12.42 -2.65
CA PHE A 220 18.88 -11.58 -1.48
C PHE A 220 19.55 -12.26 -0.29
N LYS A 221 20.49 -11.58 0.33
CA LYS A 221 21.11 -11.99 1.58
C LYS A 221 21.55 -10.76 2.32
N ASN A 222 21.11 -10.63 3.56
CA ASN A 222 21.48 -9.53 4.42
C ASN A 222 22.02 -10.06 5.74
N ASN A 223 23.14 -9.50 6.20
CA ASN A 223 23.74 -9.88 7.48
C ASN A 223 23.58 -8.79 8.55
N GLY A 224 23.18 -7.58 8.15
CA GLY A 224 23.05 -6.44 9.05
C GLY A 224 21.65 -6.25 9.65
N GLY A 225 20.72 -7.16 9.37
CA GLY A 225 19.40 -7.15 10.02
C GLY A 225 18.62 -5.85 9.84
N LEU A 226 17.95 -5.41 10.91
CA LEU A 226 17.09 -4.22 10.90
C LEU A 226 17.87 -2.91 10.68
N SER A 227 19.12 -2.80 11.11
CA SER A 227 19.93 -1.60 10.87
C SER A 227 20.22 -1.40 9.37
N SER A 228 20.49 -2.49 8.65
CA SER A 228 20.59 -2.44 7.19
C SER A 228 19.27 -2.10 6.53
N TYR A 229 18.15 -2.51 7.11
CA TYR A 229 16.82 -2.17 6.60
C TYR A 229 16.50 -0.67 6.80
N VAL A 230 16.82 -0.11 7.98
CA VAL A 230 16.73 1.35 8.21
C VAL A 230 17.59 2.12 7.22
N THR A 231 18.84 1.66 6.98
CA THR A 231 19.73 2.25 5.98
C THR A 231 19.12 2.20 4.58
N HIS A 232 18.50 1.09 4.20
CA HIS A 232 17.82 0.93 2.92
C HIS A 232 16.64 1.90 2.78
N LEU A 233 15.79 2.00 3.82
CA LEU A 233 14.63 2.90 3.85
C LEU A 233 15.02 4.37 3.91
N ARG A 234 16.15 4.70 4.55
CA ARG A 234 16.68 6.05 4.55
C ARG A 234 17.05 6.51 3.15
N GLY A 235 17.55 5.61 2.30
CA GLY A 235 18.04 5.96 0.98
C GLY A 235 19.20 6.97 1.07
N ARG A 236 19.06 8.08 0.37
CA ARG A 236 20.07 9.16 0.32
C ARG A 236 19.78 10.34 1.25
N LYS A 237 18.71 10.27 2.05
CA LYS A 237 18.39 11.32 3.03
C LYS A 237 19.55 11.52 3.99
N GLN A 238 19.80 12.78 4.35
CA GLN A 238 20.87 13.10 5.28
C GLN A 238 20.55 12.56 6.68
N GLN A 239 21.43 11.75 7.22
CA GLN A 239 21.32 11.27 8.60
C GLN A 239 21.59 12.41 9.59
N LEU A 240 20.77 12.49 10.63
CA LEU A 240 20.92 13.40 11.76
C LEU A 240 21.43 12.72 13.00
N SER A 241 21.34 11.40 13.08
CA SER A 241 21.86 10.57 14.16
C SER A 241 22.46 9.29 13.61
N ASP A 242 23.25 8.60 14.40
CA ASP A 242 23.58 7.19 14.16
C ASP A 242 22.34 6.31 14.30
N ILE A 243 22.42 5.09 13.81
CA ILE A 243 21.31 4.13 13.92
C ILE A 243 21.25 3.61 15.35
N PHE A 244 20.13 3.80 16.01
CA PHE A 244 19.82 3.10 17.24
C PHE A 244 19.32 1.70 16.92
N GLU A 245 19.78 0.71 17.66
CA GLU A 245 19.33 -0.66 17.55
C GLU A 245 19.21 -1.30 18.95
N CYS A 246 18.15 -2.02 19.18
CA CYS A 246 18.00 -2.84 20.39
C CYS A 246 17.31 -4.17 20.06
N SER A 247 17.74 -5.21 20.78
CA SER A 247 17.14 -6.54 20.73
C SER A 247 17.09 -7.11 22.14
N ALA A 248 15.91 -7.50 22.59
CA ALA A 248 15.71 -8.14 23.89
C ALA A 248 14.48 -9.05 23.88
N THR A 249 14.46 -10.01 24.79
CA THR A 249 13.28 -10.86 25.02
C THR A 249 12.80 -10.65 26.45
N GLU A 250 11.52 -10.31 26.60
CA GLU A 250 10.88 -10.13 27.91
C GLU A 250 9.50 -10.80 27.87
N ASN A 251 9.17 -11.60 28.88
CA ASN A 251 7.92 -12.35 28.97
C ASN A 251 7.60 -13.19 27.71
N ASP A 252 8.60 -13.91 27.18
CA ASP A 252 8.55 -14.70 25.94
C ASP A 252 8.28 -13.89 24.65
N VAL A 253 8.19 -12.57 24.74
CA VAL A 253 8.09 -11.68 23.57
C VAL A 253 9.47 -11.15 23.21
N GLY A 254 9.95 -11.52 22.02
CA GLY A 254 11.14 -10.93 21.42
C GLY A 254 10.81 -9.56 20.83
N VAL A 255 11.64 -8.56 21.10
CA VAL A 255 11.51 -7.20 20.58
C VAL A 255 12.81 -6.80 19.91
N GLU A 256 12.74 -6.45 18.64
CA GLU A 256 13.86 -5.92 17.85
C GLU A 256 13.40 -4.58 17.27
N ILE A 257 14.13 -3.51 17.55
CA ILE A 257 13.82 -2.16 17.05
C ILE A 257 15.09 -1.54 16.51
N SER A 258 15.00 -0.98 15.31
CA SER A 258 16.06 -0.15 14.74
C SER A 258 15.45 1.15 14.22
N LEU A 259 16.11 2.29 14.47
CA LEU A 259 15.61 3.60 14.06
C LEU A 259 16.71 4.61 13.81
N GLN A 260 16.39 5.65 13.05
CA GLN A 260 17.26 6.77 12.75
C GLN A 260 16.45 8.02 12.42
N TRP A 261 16.94 9.21 12.81
CA TRP A 261 16.41 10.49 12.32
C TRP A 261 17.16 10.96 11.08
N THR A 262 16.40 11.55 10.17
CA THR A 262 16.88 12.16 8.93
C THR A 262 16.39 13.61 8.84
N ASP A 263 16.88 14.34 7.85
CA ASP A 263 16.42 15.69 7.52
C ASP A 263 15.00 15.76 6.92
N SER A 264 14.37 14.63 6.65
CA SER A 264 13.00 14.50 6.17
C SER A 264 11.98 15.12 7.14
N TYR A 265 10.80 15.44 6.63
CA TYR A 265 9.65 15.91 7.43
C TYR A 265 8.59 14.81 7.66
N SER A 266 8.72 13.67 6.98
CA SER A 266 7.78 12.56 7.09
C SER A 266 8.24 11.51 8.10
N GLU A 267 7.27 10.86 8.78
CA GLU A 267 7.47 9.66 9.59
C GLU A 267 7.39 8.43 8.66
N ASN A 268 8.37 7.52 8.77
CA ASN A 268 8.35 6.22 8.10
C ASN A 268 8.59 5.12 9.13
N VAL A 269 7.52 4.49 9.60
CA VAL A 269 7.58 3.44 10.63
C VAL A 269 6.94 2.17 10.12
N LEU A 270 7.74 1.11 10.00
CA LEU A 270 7.30 -0.22 9.61
C LEU A 270 7.19 -1.13 10.83
N CYS A 271 6.11 -1.91 10.88
CA CYS A 271 5.81 -2.80 11.99
C CYS A 271 5.66 -4.23 11.51
N TYR A 272 6.28 -5.16 12.25
CA TYR A 272 6.26 -6.58 11.94
C TYR A 272 5.98 -7.42 13.18
N THR A 273 5.14 -8.44 13.04
CA THR A 273 4.92 -9.48 14.04
C THR A 273 5.20 -10.83 13.40
N ASN A 274 6.21 -11.58 13.91
CA ASN A 274 6.61 -12.87 13.33
C ASN A 274 6.87 -12.76 11.81
N ASN A 275 7.57 -11.70 11.41
CA ASN A 275 7.89 -11.34 10.02
C ASN A 275 6.69 -10.95 9.13
N ILE A 276 5.47 -10.88 9.66
CA ILE A 276 4.28 -10.42 8.94
C ILE A 276 4.16 -8.91 9.10
N PRO A 277 3.98 -8.13 8.03
CA PRO A 277 3.80 -6.68 8.12
C PRO A 277 2.41 -6.33 8.66
N GLN A 278 2.36 -5.37 9.59
CA GLN A 278 1.12 -4.77 10.08
C GLN A 278 0.97 -3.36 9.50
N LYS A 279 0.18 -3.25 8.45
CA LYS A 279 -0.10 -1.96 7.79
C LYS A 279 -0.78 -0.97 8.72
N ASP A 280 -1.68 -1.44 9.56
CA ASP A 280 -2.42 -0.64 10.55
C ASP A 280 -1.71 -0.57 11.92
N GLY A 281 -0.47 -1.05 11.99
CA GLY A 281 0.29 -1.10 13.23
C GLY A 281 -0.33 -2.02 14.29
N GLY A 282 -0.52 -1.50 15.49
CA GLY A 282 -1.10 -2.24 16.61
C GLY A 282 -0.44 -1.90 17.94
N THR A 283 -0.56 -2.82 18.91
CA THR A 283 -0.06 -2.62 20.29
C THR A 283 1.46 -2.39 20.35
N HIS A 284 2.25 -3.04 19.51
CA HIS A 284 3.71 -2.80 19.40
C HIS A 284 4.03 -1.37 18.95
N LEU A 285 3.28 -0.83 17.97
CA LEU A 285 3.42 0.56 17.51
C LEU A 285 2.99 1.55 18.60
N ALA A 286 1.89 1.25 19.32
CA ALA A 286 1.42 2.08 20.42
C ALA A 286 2.45 2.15 21.56
N GLY A 287 3.00 1.01 21.96
CA GLY A 287 4.06 0.91 22.96
C GLY A 287 5.32 1.68 22.56
N PHE A 288 5.75 1.55 21.30
CA PHE A 288 6.87 2.29 20.75
C PHE A 288 6.65 3.79 20.75
N ARG A 289 5.56 4.27 20.15
CA ARG A 289 5.25 5.72 20.03
C ARG A 289 5.09 6.39 21.39
N GLY A 290 4.42 5.71 22.33
CA GLY A 290 4.23 6.19 23.70
C GLY A 290 5.56 6.31 24.45
N SER A 291 6.38 5.28 24.39
CA SER A 291 7.69 5.25 25.06
C SER A 291 8.69 6.22 24.45
N LEU A 292 8.77 6.32 23.11
CA LEU A 292 9.62 7.28 22.42
C LEU A 292 9.34 8.72 22.87
N THR A 293 8.05 9.09 22.86
CA THR A 293 7.62 10.43 23.28
C THR A 293 7.96 10.69 24.76
N ARG A 294 7.74 9.71 25.62
CA ARG A 294 8.00 9.84 27.06
C ARG A 294 9.48 9.99 27.36
N VAL A 295 10.33 9.15 26.74
CA VAL A 295 11.79 9.17 26.97
C VAL A 295 12.39 10.49 26.49
N LEU A 296 12.06 10.94 25.28
CA LEU A 296 12.58 12.22 24.76
C LEU A 296 12.11 13.41 25.56
N LYS A 297 10.84 13.47 25.98
CA LYS A 297 10.34 14.52 26.88
C LYS A 297 11.10 14.55 28.21
N ALA A 298 11.36 13.40 28.80
CA ALA A 298 12.10 13.29 30.05
C ALA A 298 13.56 13.74 29.88
N PHE A 299 14.21 13.31 28.79
CA PHE A 299 15.58 13.68 28.45
C PHE A 299 15.72 15.19 28.23
N ILE A 300 14.88 15.80 27.39
CA ILE A 300 14.87 17.24 27.12
C ILE A 300 14.67 18.05 28.39
N LYS A 301 13.75 17.62 29.26
CA LYS A 301 13.49 18.27 30.55
C LYS A 301 14.73 18.21 31.48
N LYS A 302 15.43 17.08 31.50
CA LYS A 302 16.64 16.88 32.33
C LYS A 302 17.80 17.74 31.86
N GLU A 303 18.01 17.84 30.56
CA GLU A 303 19.10 18.60 29.95
C GLU A 303 18.84 20.12 29.93
N ASN A 304 17.74 20.63 30.51
CA ASN A 304 17.38 22.05 30.55
C ASN A 304 17.52 22.75 29.19
N ALA A 305 17.13 22.11 28.10
CA ALA A 305 17.24 22.65 26.76
C ALA A 305 16.38 23.91 26.60
N LYS A 306 16.96 25.08 26.94
CA LYS A 306 16.29 26.41 27.06
C LYS A 306 15.53 26.88 25.83
N LYS A 307 15.72 26.24 24.67
CA LYS A 307 15.06 26.58 23.38
C LYS A 307 13.94 25.62 22.96
N THR A 308 13.71 24.57 23.74
CA THR A 308 12.68 23.57 23.36
C THR A 308 11.32 24.02 23.88
N PRO A 309 10.26 24.00 23.06
CA PRO A 309 8.90 24.30 23.53
C PRO A 309 8.50 23.35 24.65
N THR A 310 7.78 23.84 25.63
CA THR A 310 7.32 23.08 26.79
C THR A 310 6.24 22.06 26.44
N ASP A 311 5.54 22.26 25.32
CA ASP A 311 4.43 21.41 24.85
C ASP A 311 4.83 20.63 23.59
N LEU A 312 5.64 19.60 23.80
CA LEU A 312 6.01 18.64 22.74
C LEU A 312 4.89 17.62 22.53
N LEU A 313 4.48 17.44 21.29
CA LEU A 313 3.56 16.37 20.89
C LEU A 313 4.31 15.16 20.35
N GLY A 314 3.62 14.01 20.30
CA GLY A 314 4.20 12.80 19.74
C GLY A 314 4.59 12.93 18.27
N GLU A 315 3.89 13.76 17.49
CA GLU A 315 4.21 14.05 16.10
C GLU A 315 5.51 14.83 15.92
N ASP A 316 5.80 15.80 16.80
CA ASP A 316 7.06 16.54 16.77
C ASP A 316 8.26 15.61 16.94
N VAL A 317 8.11 14.61 17.80
CA VAL A 317 9.14 13.61 18.10
C VAL A 317 9.40 12.67 16.91
N ARG A 318 8.41 12.45 16.07
CA ARG A 318 8.49 11.51 14.96
C ARG A 318 8.76 12.17 13.60
N GLU A 319 8.87 13.49 13.54
CA GLU A 319 9.27 14.18 12.30
C GLU A 319 10.67 13.74 11.87
N GLY A 320 10.80 13.25 10.65
CA GLY A 320 12.05 12.74 10.07
C GLY A 320 12.50 11.36 10.60
N LEU A 321 11.67 10.68 11.39
CA LEU A 321 11.96 9.38 11.94
C LEU A 321 11.75 8.26 10.90
N THR A 322 12.76 7.43 10.70
CA THR A 322 12.65 6.12 10.06
C THR A 322 12.85 5.05 11.12
N ALA A 323 11.89 4.14 11.30
CA ALA A 323 11.96 3.10 12.32
C ALA A 323 11.36 1.78 11.83
N ILE A 324 11.90 0.69 12.33
CA ILE A 324 11.39 -0.67 12.13
C ILE A 324 11.21 -1.30 13.49
N ILE A 325 10.01 -1.83 13.71
CA ILE A 325 9.63 -2.52 14.94
C ILE A 325 9.27 -3.95 14.55
N SER A 326 10.07 -4.91 14.99
CA SER A 326 9.83 -6.34 14.78
C SER A 326 9.62 -7.01 16.13
N VAL A 327 8.46 -7.62 16.31
CA VAL A 327 8.17 -8.40 17.50
C VAL A 327 7.99 -9.88 17.16
N LYS A 328 8.51 -10.75 18.03
CA LYS A 328 8.36 -12.19 17.96
C LYS A 328 7.50 -12.65 19.12
N VAL A 329 6.26 -13.02 18.80
CA VAL A 329 5.22 -13.34 19.78
C VAL A 329 4.78 -14.79 19.58
N PRO A 330 4.75 -15.64 20.64
CA PRO A 330 4.34 -17.04 20.49
C PRO A 330 2.91 -17.20 19.97
N ASP A 331 1.95 -16.49 20.55
CA ASP A 331 0.53 -16.55 20.19
C ASP A 331 -0.04 -15.14 19.93
N PRO A 332 0.29 -14.49 18.81
CA PRO A 332 -0.18 -13.15 18.52
C PRO A 332 -1.66 -13.13 18.10
N LYS A 333 -2.39 -12.13 18.60
CA LYS A 333 -3.77 -11.87 18.24
C LYS A 333 -3.87 -10.72 17.27
N PHE A 334 -4.64 -10.91 16.19
CA PHE A 334 -4.85 -9.91 15.15
C PHE A 334 -6.32 -9.50 15.06
N SER A 335 -6.58 -8.31 14.52
CA SER A 335 -7.94 -7.79 14.34
C SER A 335 -8.71 -8.51 13.24
N SER A 336 -8.02 -9.12 12.26
CA SER A 336 -8.60 -9.77 11.07
C SER A 336 -7.73 -10.92 10.58
N GLN A 337 -8.27 -11.72 9.65
CA GLN A 337 -7.56 -12.81 8.99
C GLN A 337 -6.35 -12.32 8.17
N THR A 338 -6.41 -11.11 7.64
CA THR A 338 -5.32 -10.47 6.88
C THR A 338 -4.15 -10.02 7.75
N LYS A 339 -4.27 -10.10 9.08
CA LYS A 339 -3.22 -9.80 10.08
C LYS A 339 -2.66 -8.36 10.02
N GLU A 340 -3.46 -7.41 9.54
CA GLU A 340 -3.02 -6.03 9.32
C GLU A 340 -2.76 -5.24 10.60
N LYS A 341 -3.38 -5.65 11.72
CA LYS A 341 -3.23 -4.98 13.02
C LYS A 341 -3.03 -5.97 14.16
N LEU A 342 -1.96 -5.80 14.94
CA LEU A 342 -1.72 -6.57 16.16
C LEU A 342 -2.57 -6.02 17.31
N VAL A 343 -3.28 -6.92 18.04
CA VAL A 343 -4.15 -6.55 19.17
C VAL A 343 -3.77 -7.24 20.50
N SER A 344 -2.67 -7.98 20.53
CA SER A 344 -2.12 -8.57 21.76
C SER A 344 -1.71 -7.47 22.75
N SER A 345 -2.50 -7.28 23.81
CA SER A 345 -2.35 -6.14 24.75
C SER A 345 -1.04 -6.17 25.53
N GLU A 346 -0.52 -7.36 25.85
CA GLU A 346 0.74 -7.59 26.58
C GLU A 346 1.96 -7.04 25.83
N VAL A 347 1.91 -7.03 24.50
CA VAL A 347 3.03 -6.58 23.66
C VAL A 347 3.33 -5.09 23.83
N GLU A 348 2.30 -4.27 24.09
CA GLU A 348 2.45 -2.82 24.27
C GLU A 348 3.39 -2.50 25.44
N SER A 349 3.18 -3.16 26.57
CA SER A 349 3.99 -2.94 27.79
C SER A 349 5.43 -3.45 27.61
N VAL A 350 5.60 -4.61 26.98
CA VAL A 350 6.92 -5.20 26.73
C VAL A 350 7.75 -4.30 25.81
N VAL A 351 7.19 -3.89 24.66
CA VAL A 351 7.85 -2.96 23.74
C VAL A 351 8.21 -1.65 24.43
N SER A 352 7.27 -1.10 25.20
CA SER A 352 7.50 0.16 25.94
C SER A 352 8.64 0.04 26.95
N THR A 353 8.72 -1.06 27.68
CA THR A 353 9.78 -1.30 28.68
C THR A 353 11.14 -1.49 28.03
N VAL A 354 11.23 -2.41 27.08
CA VAL A 354 12.49 -2.71 26.36
C VAL A 354 13.03 -1.46 25.68
N PHE A 355 12.18 -0.80 24.90
CA PHE A 355 12.58 0.40 24.17
C PHE A 355 13.02 1.53 25.10
N SER A 356 12.24 1.85 26.15
CA SER A 356 12.57 2.95 27.08
C SER A 356 13.92 2.78 27.71
N LYS A 357 14.24 1.56 28.13
CA LYS A 357 15.53 1.26 28.76
C LYS A 357 16.69 1.51 27.80
N HIS A 358 16.71 0.81 26.68
CA HIS A 358 17.82 0.85 25.74
C HIS A 358 17.96 2.23 25.05
N PHE A 359 16.83 2.89 24.75
CA PHE A 359 16.88 4.20 24.11
C PHE A 359 17.37 5.31 25.08
N ASN A 360 17.01 5.22 26.37
CA ASN A 360 17.57 6.13 27.36
C ASN A 360 19.10 5.97 27.50
N ASP A 361 19.58 4.73 27.51
CA ASP A 361 21.02 4.43 27.56
C ASP A 361 21.72 4.98 26.31
N PHE A 362 21.16 4.78 25.12
CA PHE A 362 21.66 5.35 23.86
C PHE A 362 21.80 6.87 23.90
N LEU A 363 20.79 7.59 24.38
CA LEU A 363 20.81 9.06 24.47
C LEU A 363 21.92 9.56 25.44
N LEU A 364 22.20 8.82 26.50
CA LEU A 364 23.24 9.17 27.46
C LEU A 364 24.65 8.84 26.94
N GLU A 365 24.80 7.73 26.22
CA GLU A 365 26.08 7.28 25.67
C GLU A 365 26.47 8.06 24.40
N ASN A 366 25.48 8.60 23.65
CA ASN A 366 25.69 9.32 22.39
C ASN A 366 25.18 10.79 22.46
N PRO A 367 25.84 11.65 23.23
CA PRO A 367 25.34 13.01 23.48
C PRO A 367 25.25 13.88 22.22
N LYS A 368 26.08 13.65 21.21
CA LYS A 368 25.99 14.38 19.92
C LYS A 368 24.72 14.04 19.18
N ASP A 369 24.39 12.77 19.07
CA ASP A 369 23.17 12.28 18.42
C ASP A 369 21.93 12.73 19.19
N ALA A 370 21.97 12.59 20.51
CA ALA A 370 20.90 13.05 21.37
C ALA A 370 20.60 14.54 21.16
N MET A 371 21.62 15.41 21.06
CA MET A 371 21.43 16.83 20.79
C MET A 371 20.92 17.11 19.37
N SER A 372 21.35 16.34 18.36
CA SER A 372 20.83 16.44 16.99
C SER A 372 19.34 16.08 16.94
N ILE A 373 18.96 14.98 17.61
CA ILE A 373 17.56 14.55 17.74
C ILE A 373 16.74 15.63 18.47
N VAL A 374 17.23 16.16 19.59
CA VAL A 374 16.56 17.23 20.35
C VAL A 374 16.39 18.48 19.49
N SER A 375 17.38 18.86 18.69
CA SER A 375 17.29 20.00 17.77
C SER A 375 16.18 19.79 16.74
N LYS A 376 16.16 18.62 16.08
CA LYS A 376 15.13 18.25 15.09
C LYS A 376 13.73 18.30 15.70
N VAL A 377 13.54 17.67 16.85
CA VAL A 377 12.25 17.65 17.58
C VAL A 377 11.82 19.07 18.00
N SER A 378 12.77 19.90 18.46
CA SER A 378 12.48 21.28 18.84
C SER A 378 12.06 22.13 17.64
N GLU A 379 12.73 21.96 16.49
CA GLU A 379 12.38 22.63 15.25
C GLU A 379 10.99 22.22 14.76
N ALA A 380 10.66 20.93 14.83
CA ALA A 380 9.34 20.43 14.49
C ALA A 380 8.25 21.05 15.36
N ALA A 381 8.45 21.09 16.68
CA ALA A 381 7.50 21.68 17.62
C ALA A 381 7.32 23.20 17.38
N LEU A 382 8.41 23.94 17.12
CA LEU A 382 8.34 25.37 16.78
C LEU A 382 7.59 25.62 15.48
N ALA A 383 7.83 24.76 14.46
CA ALA A 383 7.12 24.85 13.20
C ALA A 383 5.61 24.56 13.35
N ARG A 384 5.25 23.54 14.12
CA ARG A 384 3.86 23.24 14.45
C ARG A 384 3.19 24.41 15.17
N GLU A 385 3.86 25.00 16.17
CA GLU A 385 3.32 26.17 16.88
C GLU A 385 3.16 27.39 15.96
N ALA A 386 4.13 27.65 15.08
CA ALA A 386 4.03 28.70 14.08
C ALA A 386 2.87 28.46 13.11
N ALA A 387 2.70 27.22 12.64
CA ALA A 387 1.57 26.83 11.81
C ALA A 387 0.22 27.00 12.52
N ARG A 388 0.13 26.64 13.80
CA ARG A 388 -1.07 26.85 14.63
C ARG A 388 -1.40 28.34 14.74
N LYS A 389 -0.42 29.17 15.04
CA LYS A 389 -0.61 30.65 15.12
C LYS A 389 -1.06 31.24 13.77
N ALA A 390 -0.48 30.77 12.66
CA ALA A 390 -0.89 31.17 11.31
C ALA A 390 -2.35 30.80 11.01
N ARG A 391 -2.77 29.59 11.37
CA ARG A 391 -4.17 29.15 11.25
C ARG A 391 -5.12 29.99 12.09
N GLU A 392 -4.78 30.25 13.35
CA GLU A 392 -5.59 31.12 14.24
C GLU A 392 -5.73 32.55 13.70
N MET A 393 -4.65 33.12 13.15
CA MET A 393 -4.71 34.42 12.50
C MET A 393 -5.61 34.42 11.26
N THR A 394 -5.53 33.38 10.45
CA THR A 394 -6.38 33.22 9.26
C THR A 394 -7.86 33.01 9.65
N ARG A 395 -8.11 32.27 10.73
CA ARG A 395 -9.47 32.07 11.28
C ARG A 395 -10.04 33.36 11.88
N ARG A 396 -9.23 34.13 12.61
CA ARG A 396 -9.65 35.47 13.13
C ARG A 396 -9.94 36.48 12.02
N LYS A 397 -9.15 36.49 10.95
CA LYS A 397 -9.46 37.27 9.74
C LYS A 397 -10.73 36.81 9.05
N GLY A 398 -10.99 35.49 9.01
CA GLY A 398 -12.21 34.92 8.42
C GLY A 398 -13.47 35.16 9.25
N VAL A 399 -13.38 35.34 10.56
CA VAL A 399 -14.53 35.71 11.43
C VAL A 399 -14.92 37.18 11.26
N LEU A 400 -13.97 38.07 10.88
CA LEU A 400 -14.23 39.46 10.56
C LEU A 400 -14.68 39.69 9.09
N GLU A 401 -14.33 38.75 8.19
CA GLU A 401 -14.90 38.66 6.84
C GLU A 401 -16.03 37.64 6.86
N ILE A 402 -17.19 38.06 7.31
CA ILE A 402 -18.44 37.26 7.34
C ILE A 402 -18.65 36.58 6.00
N ALA A 403 -18.65 35.23 6.02
CA ALA A 403 -19.13 34.33 4.96
C ALA A 403 -18.44 34.43 3.58
N GLY A 404 -17.13 34.48 3.50
CA GLY A 404 -16.44 34.50 2.22
C GLY A 404 -15.88 33.14 1.81
N LEU A 405 -16.63 32.34 1.06
CA LEU A 405 -16.05 31.33 0.18
C LEU A 405 -14.98 31.98 -0.70
N PRO A 406 -13.89 31.28 -1.08
CA PRO A 406 -12.86 31.86 -1.94
C PRO A 406 -13.50 32.53 -3.17
N GLY A 407 -13.17 33.77 -3.44
CA GLY A 407 -13.76 34.53 -4.55
C GLY A 407 -13.62 33.88 -5.93
N LYS A 408 -12.71 32.90 -6.05
CA LYS A 408 -12.54 32.07 -7.26
C LYS A 408 -13.50 30.87 -7.33
N LEU A 409 -14.05 30.41 -6.20
CA LEU A 409 -14.96 29.27 -6.18
C LEU A 409 -16.32 29.66 -6.77
N ALA A 410 -16.70 28.98 -7.82
CA ALA A 410 -18.08 28.96 -8.28
C ALA A 410 -18.81 27.80 -7.62
N ASP A 411 -19.45 28.05 -6.47
CA ASP A 411 -20.11 27.01 -5.67
C ASP A 411 -21.40 26.47 -6.33
N CYS A 412 -21.85 25.29 -5.88
CA CYS A 412 -23.13 24.71 -6.28
C CYS A 412 -24.25 25.13 -5.31
N GLN A 413 -25.49 24.90 -5.72
CA GLN A 413 -26.68 25.21 -4.94
C GLN A 413 -27.01 24.12 -3.91
N GLU A 414 -26.61 22.88 -4.20
CA GLU A 414 -26.84 21.73 -3.35
C GLU A 414 -26.01 21.85 -2.06
N LYS A 415 -26.61 21.49 -0.94
CA LYS A 415 -25.96 21.53 0.37
C LYS A 415 -25.65 20.14 0.92
N ASP A 416 -26.25 19.09 0.38
CA ASP A 416 -25.93 17.72 0.72
C ASP A 416 -24.59 17.33 0.06
N PRO A 417 -23.53 17.06 0.85
CA PRO A 417 -22.24 16.69 0.30
C PRO A 417 -22.28 15.43 -0.58
N SER A 418 -23.18 14.50 -0.28
CA SER A 418 -23.32 13.24 -1.03
C SER A 418 -23.85 13.45 -2.46
N LEU A 419 -24.55 14.54 -2.68
CA LEU A 419 -25.11 14.95 -3.97
C LEU A 419 -24.26 16.02 -4.67
N SER A 420 -23.24 16.54 -4.00
CA SER A 420 -22.40 17.65 -4.45
C SER A 420 -21.03 17.17 -4.94
N GLU A 421 -20.53 17.81 -5.97
CA GLU A 421 -19.20 17.55 -6.51
C GLU A 421 -18.45 18.84 -6.84
N ILE A 422 -17.12 18.83 -6.66
CA ILE A 422 -16.26 19.95 -7.00
C ILE A 422 -15.25 19.55 -8.06
N TYR A 423 -15.11 20.37 -9.10
CA TYR A 423 -14.05 20.25 -10.09
C TYR A 423 -12.90 21.19 -9.73
N ILE A 424 -11.72 20.65 -9.52
CA ILE A 424 -10.47 21.40 -9.37
C ILE A 424 -9.88 21.51 -10.77
N VAL A 425 -9.90 22.73 -11.33
CA VAL A 425 -9.59 22.97 -12.75
C VAL A 425 -8.31 23.76 -12.88
N GLU A 426 -7.45 23.35 -13.82
CA GLU A 426 -6.23 24.07 -14.14
C GLU A 426 -6.50 25.37 -14.89
N GLY A 427 -6.05 26.48 -14.31
CA GLY A 427 -6.09 27.81 -14.94
C GLY A 427 -7.47 28.46 -15.01
N ASP A 428 -7.45 29.76 -15.31
CA ASP A 428 -8.67 30.57 -15.39
C ASP A 428 -9.42 30.35 -16.71
N SER A 429 -8.75 29.94 -17.81
CA SER A 429 -9.37 29.70 -19.13
C SER A 429 -10.30 28.49 -19.09
N ALA A 430 -9.76 27.32 -18.74
CA ALA A 430 -10.56 26.11 -18.60
C ALA A 430 -11.60 26.24 -17.48
N GLY A 431 -11.22 26.95 -16.37
CA GLY A 431 -12.15 27.30 -15.30
C GLY A 431 -13.32 28.15 -15.77
N GLY A 432 -13.12 29.04 -16.75
CA GLY A 432 -14.18 29.86 -17.38
C GLY A 432 -15.18 29.01 -18.15
N SER A 433 -14.69 28.13 -19.03
CA SER A 433 -15.52 27.18 -19.78
C SER A 433 -16.29 26.23 -18.86
N ALA A 434 -15.61 25.68 -17.83
CA ALA A 434 -16.23 24.81 -16.85
C ALA A 434 -17.35 25.52 -16.04
N LYS A 435 -17.13 26.78 -15.62
CA LYS A 435 -18.15 27.59 -14.91
C LYS A 435 -19.39 27.83 -15.75
N GLN A 436 -19.25 27.99 -17.07
CA GLN A 436 -20.36 28.19 -17.98
C GLN A 436 -21.08 26.89 -18.30
N GLY A 437 -20.33 25.79 -18.51
CA GLY A 437 -20.89 24.48 -18.91
C GLY A 437 -21.48 23.66 -17.76
N ARG A 438 -21.12 23.92 -16.50
CA ARG A 438 -21.51 23.10 -15.35
C ARG A 438 -23.01 23.05 -15.05
N ASN A 439 -23.46 22.01 -14.41
CA ASN A 439 -24.74 22.00 -13.71
C ASN A 439 -24.61 22.76 -12.38
N ARG A 440 -25.20 23.97 -12.31
CA ARG A 440 -25.12 24.84 -11.13
C ARG A 440 -25.79 24.25 -9.89
N LYS A 441 -26.65 23.26 -10.04
CA LYS A 441 -27.34 22.64 -8.92
C LYS A 441 -26.37 21.90 -8.02
N ASN A 442 -25.52 21.04 -8.59
CA ASN A 442 -24.69 20.09 -7.82
C ASN A 442 -23.18 20.12 -8.17
N GLN A 443 -22.76 20.94 -9.15
CA GLN A 443 -21.35 21.04 -9.54
C GLN A 443 -20.75 22.38 -9.15
N ALA A 444 -19.66 22.34 -8.37
CA ALA A 444 -18.83 23.49 -8.04
C ALA A 444 -17.54 23.47 -8.88
N ILE A 445 -17.00 24.66 -9.20
CA ILE A 445 -15.75 24.81 -9.96
C ILE A 445 -14.78 25.67 -9.16
N LEU A 446 -13.57 25.13 -8.96
CA LEU A 446 -12.45 25.81 -8.34
C LEU A 446 -11.27 25.88 -9.31
N PRO A 447 -11.03 27.01 -9.99
CA PRO A 447 -9.82 27.16 -10.79
C PRO A 447 -8.62 27.41 -9.89
N LEU A 448 -7.51 26.71 -10.18
CA LEU A 448 -6.21 26.89 -9.55
C LEU A 448 -5.29 27.71 -10.46
N LYS A 449 -4.52 28.64 -9.90
CA LYS A 449 -3.51 29.40 -10.62
C LYS A 449 -2.18 28.68 -10.57
N GLY A 450 -1.94 27.80 -11.55
CA GLY A 450 -0.66 27.12 -11.69
C GLY A 450 -0.40 26.02 -10.65
N LYS A 451 0.86 25.66 -10.50
CA LYS A 451 1.33 24.57 -9.64
C LYS A 451 1.19 24.93 -8.18
N ILE A 452 0.58 24.05 -7.38
CA ILE A 452 0.57 24.19 -5.92
C ILE A 452 1.94 23.80 -5.35
N ILE A 453 2.18 24.21 -4.10
CA ILE A 453 3.41 23.86 -3.38
C ILE A 453 3.53 22.33 -3.26
N ASN A 454 4.73 21.80 -3.49
CA ASN A 454 5.02 20.38 -3.27
C ASN A 454 5.12 20.09 -1.77
N VAL A 455 4.11 19.42 -1.23
CA VAL A 455 4.01 19.12 0.22
C VAL A 455 4.95 17.99 0.67
N GLU A 456 5.53 17.23 -0.26
CA GLU A 456 6.56 16.25 0.07
C GLU A 456 7.87 16.91 0.50
N LYS A 457 8.17 18.11 -0.07
CA LYS A 457 9.40 18.87 0.18
C LYS A 457 9.22 20.03 1.15
N ALA A 458 7.99 20.46 1.40
CA ALA A 458 7.71 21.67 2.14
C ALA A 458 7.23 21.38 3.55
N ARG A 459 7.75 22.15 4.51
CA ARG A 459 7.25 22.14 5.89
C ARG A 459 5.80 22.64 5.93
N ILE A 460 5.05 22.17 6.90
CA ILE A 460 3.60 22.46 7.04
C ILE A 460 3.30 23.95 7.17
N ASP A 461 4.17 24.74 7.81
CA ASP A 461 4.02 26.19 7.92
C ASP A 461 4.06 26.90 6.56
N LYS A 462 4.94 26.46 5.64
CA LYS A 462 4.99 26.95 4.26
C LYS A 462 3.79 26.50 3.44
N VAL A 463 3.34 25.26 3.64
CA VAL A 463 2.15 24.71 2.99
C VAL A 463 0.92 25.54 3.33
N LEU A 464 0.73 25.87 4.61
CA LEU A 464 -0.38 26.71 5.09
C LEU A 464 -0.26 28.17 4.68
N GLY A 465 0.96 28.66 4.41
CA GLY A 465 1.21 29.99 3.86
C GLY A 465 0.86 30.13 2.37
N SER A 466 0.65 29.01 1.65
CA SER A 466 0.26 29.04 0.24
C SER A 466 -1.18 29.47 0.07
N GLN A 467 -1.40 30.45 -0.81
CA GLN A 467 -2.74 30.97 -1.12
C GLN A 467 -3.62 29.92 -1.79
N GLU A 468 -3.07 29.13 -2.69
CA GLU A 468 -3.78 28.06 -3.39
C GLU A 468 -4.22 26.96 -2.43
N VAL A 469 -3.32 26.52 -1.53
CA VAL A 469 -3.64 25.55 -0.48
C VAL A 469 -4.71 26.09 0.47
N GLY A 470 -4.56 27.33 0.93
CA GLY A 470 -5.58 28.00 1.75
C GLY A 470 -6.95 28.09 1.07
N THR A 471 -6.96 28.25 -0.26
CA THR A 471 -8.18 28.27 -1.08
C THR A 471 -8.83 26.87 -1.15
N LEU A 472 -8.02 25.82 -1.34
CA LEU A 472 -8.50 24.42 -1.33
C LEU A 472 -9.11 24.05 0.03
N ILE A 473 -8.42 24.35 1.13
CA ILE A 473 -8.89 24.04 2.49
C ILE A 473 -10.24 24.72 2.77
N LYS A 474 -10.37 26.00 2.41
CA LYS A 474 -11.64 26.75 2.59
C LYS A 474 -12.75 26.23 1.70
N ALA A 475 -12.45 25.83 0.46
CA ALA A 475 -13.44 25.30 -0.46
C ALA A 475 -13.98 23.95 0.03
N LEU A 476 -13.11 23.06 0.51
CA LEU A 476 -13.50 21.72 0.97
C LEU A 476 -14.19 21.72 2.33
N GLY A 477 -13.81 22.64 3.22
CA GLY A 477 -14.47 22.88 4.52
C GLY A 477 -14.09 21.91 5.64
N CYS A 478 -13.31 20.87 5.38
CA CYS A 478 -12.97 19.81 6.34
C CYS A 478 -11.69 20.04 7.16
N GLY A 479 -11.04 21.21 7.02
CA GLY A 479 -9.76 21.48 7.70
C GLY A 479 -8.57 20.76 7.07
N ILE A 480 -7.44 20.73 7.77
CA ILE A 480 -6.18 20.11 7.32
C ILE A 480 -5.35 19.64 8.51
N GLY A 481 -4.63 18.53 8.32
CA GLY A 481 -3.76 17.93 9.35
C GLY A 481 -4.55 17.20 10.43
N LYS A 482 -3.86 16.55 11.36
CA LYS A 482 -4.48 15.64 12.33
C LYS A 482 -5.42 16.29 13.35
N ASP A 483 -5.18 17.57 13.69
CA ASP A 483 -5.90 18.26 14.77
C ASP A 483 -7.18 18.96 14.30
N ASP A 484 -7.19 19.46 13.06
CA ASP A 484 -8.29 20.29 12.53
C ASP A 484 -9.08 19.59 11.41
N PHE A 485 -8.60 18.44 10.91
CA PHE A 485 -9.27 17.70 9.86
C PHE A 485 -10.46 16.91 10.42
N ASP A 486 -11.63 17.11 9.84
CA ASP A 486 -12.85 16.33 10.13
C ASP A 486 -13.56 16.02 8.82
N ILE A 487 -13.56 14.76 8.44
CA ILE A 487 -14.19 14.27 7.21
C ILE A 487 -15.70 14.56 7.16
N ASN A 488 -16.37 14.65 8.32
CA ASN A 488 -17.80 14.93 8.40
C ASN A 488 -18.16 16.35 7.93
N ASN A 489 -17.17 17.26 7.93
CA ASN A 489 -17.33 18.63 7.44
C ASN A 489 -17.00 18.76 5.94
N LEU A 490 -16.69 17.67 5.25
CA LEU A 490 -16.40 17.70 3.82
C LEU A 490 -17.63 18.13 3.03
N ARG A 491 -17.51 19.18 2.22
CA ARG A 491 -18.62 19.81 1.48
C ARG A 491 -18.97 19.10 0.19
N TYR A 492 -18.10 18.26 -0.35
CA TYR A 492 -18.29 17.57 -1.63
C TYR A 492 -17.78 16.15 -1.54
N HIS A 493 -18.64 15.15 -1.72
CA HIS A 493 -18.24 13.75 -1.69
C HIS A 493 -17.60 13.28 -3.01
N ARG A 494 -17.53 14.13 -4.03
CA ARG A 494 -16.74 13.90 -5.24
C ARG A 494 -15.85 15.10 -5.50
N ILE A 495 -14.55 14.89 -5.39
CA ILE A 495 -13.51 15.87 -5.68
C ILE A 495 -12.85 15.42 -6.97
N ILE A 496 -13.08 16.15 -8.05
CA ILE A 496 -12.69 15.75 -9.40
C ILE A 496 -11.54 16.64 -9.86
N ILE A 497 -10.36 16.05 -10.03
CA ILE A 497 -9.18 16.73 -10.56
C ILE A 497 -9.32 16.74 -12.09
N MET A 498 -9.35 17.93 -12.67
CA MET A 498 -9.52 18.16 -14.10
C MET A 498 -8.41 19.09 -14.61
N THR A 499 -7.33 18.48 -15.11
CA THR A 499 -6.12 19.15 -15.62
C THR A 499 -5.97 18.90 -17.11
N ASP A 500 -5.17 19.73 -17.76
CA ASP A 500 -4.83 19.58 -19.16
C ASP A 500 -4.11 18.26 -19.45
N ALA A 501 -4.17 17.78 -20.68
CA ALA A 501 -3.55 16.51 -21.10
C ALA A 501 -2.08 16.70 -21.53
N ASP A 502 -1.38 17.63 -20.90
CA ASP A 502 0.01 17.93 -21.14
C ASP A 502 0.91 17.61 -19.93
N VAL A 503 2.20 17.86 -20.03
CA VAL A 503 3.19 17.60 -18.97
C VAL A 503 2.95 18.45 -17.71
N ASP A 504 2.48 19.70 -17.87
CA ASP A 504 2.20 20.59 -16.76
C ASP A 504 0.93 20.16 -16.02
N GLY A 505 -0.13 19.81 -16.73
CA GLY A 505 -1.36 19.25 -16.15
C GLY A 505 -1.13 17.94 -15.42
N SER A 506 -0.28 17.07 -15.95
CA SER A 506 0.15 15.84 -15.29
C SER A 506 0.91 16.13 -13.99
N HIS A 507 1.78 17.15 -13.97
CA HIS A 507 2.49 17.58 -12.77
C HIS A 507 1.54 18.19 -11.73
N ILE A 508 0.60 19.05 -12.13
CA ILE A 508 -0.41 19.62 -11.22
C ILE A 508 -1.29 18.52 -10.60
N ARG A 509 -1.71 17.54 -11.38
CA ARG A 509 -2.42 16.36 -10.89
C ARG A 509 -1.61 15.60 -9.84
N THR A 510 -0.33 15.36 -10.09
CA THR A 510 0.55 14.67 -9.13
C THR A 510 0.72 15.48 -7.85
N LEU A 511 0.91 16.80 -7.94
CA LEU A 511 0.98 17.68 -6.76
C LEU A 511 -0.31 17.66 -5.93
N LEU A 512 -1.47 17.67 -6.58
CA LEU A 512 -2.78 17.56 -5.90
C LEU A 512 -2.95 16.21 -5.21
N LEU A 513 -2.60 15.11 -5.88
CA LEU A 513 -2.65 13.78 -5.30
C LEU A 513 -1.73 13.67 -4.08
N THR A 514 -0.49 14.21 -4.18
CA THR A 514 0.45 14.28 -3.06
C THR A 514 -0.13 15.07 -1.89
N PHE A 515 -0.76 16.23 -2.18
CA PHE A 515 -1.40 17.05 -1.17
C PHE A 515 -2.52 16.31 -0.44
N PHE A 516 -3.45 15.70 -1.16
CA PHE A 516 -4.54 14.94 -0.55
C PHE A 516 -4.03 13.75 0.24
N TYR A 517 -3.11 12.99 -0.30
CA TYR A 517 -2.54 11.81 0.36
C TYR A 517 -1.80 12.17 1.66
N ARG A 518 -0.99 13.25 1.67
CA ARG A 518 -0.18 13.63 2.84
C ARG A 518 -0.95 14.44 3.88
N GLN A 519 -1.90 15.27 3.46
CA GLN A 519 -2.53 16.26 4.33
C GLN A 519 -4.01 15.98 4.63
N MET A 520 -4.68 15.17 3.81
CA MET A 520 -6.10 14.85 3.92
C MET A 520 -6.35 13.37 3.56
N TYR A 521 -5.58 12.47 4.18
CA TYR A 521 -5.55 11.04 3.85
C TYR A 521 -6.94 10.40 3.78
N GLU A 522 -7.81 10.69 4.77
CA GLU A 522 -9.15 10.11 4.84
C GLU A 522 -10.04 10.44 3.63
N ILE A 523 -9.79 11.56 2.92
CA ILE A 523 -10.51 11.88 1.68
C ILE A 523 -10.16 10.86 0.58
N VAL A 524 -8.90 10.45 0.52
CA VAL A 524 -8.44 9.44 -0.46
C VAL A 524 -8.93 8.06 -0.07
N ASP A 525 -8.75 7.70 1.20
CA ASP A 525 -9.11 6.39 1.76
C ASP A 525 -10.63 6.10 1.64
N ASN A 526 -11.47 7.11 1.84
CA ASN A 526 -12.92 7.00 1.64
C ASN A 526 -13.35 7.11 0.16
N GLY A 527 -12.40 7.21 -0.79
CA GLY A 527 -12.69 7.17 -2.22
C GLY A 527 -13.38 8.41 -2.77
N HIS A 528 -13.14 9.59 -2.19
CA HIS A 528 -13.73 10.86 -2.63
C HIS A 528 -12.96 11.54 -3.77
N ILE A 529 -11.75 11.06 -4.12
CA ILE A 529 -10.91 11.65 -5.18
C ILE A 529 -11.14 10.96 -6.51
N TYR A 530 -11.34 11.76 -7.55
CA TYR A 530 -11.52 11.31 -8.93
C TYR A 530 -10.62 12.11 -9.87
N ILE A 531 -10.23 11.50 -10.97
CA ILE A 531 -9.52 12.13 -12.09
C ILE A 531 -10.47 12.15 -13.27
N ALA A 532 -10.75 13.32 -13.82
CA ALA A 532 -11.50 13.46 -15.06
C ALA A 532 -10.67 12.96 -16.25
N LEU A 533 -11.31 12.26 -17.17
CA LEU A 533 -10.71 11.73 -18.39
C LEU A 533 -11.39 12.38 -19.61
N PRO A 534 -11.00 13.62 -19.97
CA PRO A 534 -11.51 14.27 -21.18
C PRO A 534 -11.05 13.52 -22.43
N PRO A 535 -11.77 13.61 -23.57
CA PRO A 535 -11.30 13.03 -24.82
C PRO A 535 -10.08 13.79 -25.35
N LEU A 536 -9.14 13.05 -25.93
CA LEU A 536 -7.94 13.61 -26.58
C LEU A 536 -8.18 14.02 -28.03
N TYR A 537 -9.18 13.41 -28.69
CA TYR A 537 -9.43 13.63 -30.11
C TYR A 537 -10.90 13.90 -30.38
N LYS A 538 -11.16 14.74 -31.39
CA LYS A 538 -12.44 14.91 -32.06
C LYS A 538 -12.26 14.59 -33.52
N ILE A 539 -13.00 13.60 -34.02
CA ILE A 539 -13.01 13.17 -35.42
C ILE A 539 -14.32 13.67 -36.02
N THR A 540 -14.24 14.49 -37.05
CA THR A 540 -15.39 15.13 -37.68
C THR A 540 -15.48 14.74 -39.15
N LYS A 541 -16.70 14.45 -39.61
CA LYS A 541 -17.01 14.28 -41.04
C LYS A 541 -18.31 14.95 -41.38
N GLY A 542 -18.24 16.11 -42.01
CA GLY A 542 -19.42 16.93 -42.31
C GLY A 542 -20.07 17.44 -41.04
N LYS A 543 -21.30 16.98 -40.73
CA LYS A 543 -22.03 17.34 -39.51
C LYS A 543 -21.87 16.33 -38.36
N GLU A 544 -21.33 15.16 -38.63
CA GLU A 544 -21.15 14.10 -37.65
C GLU A 544 -19.78 14.20 -37.00
N PHE A 545 -19.68 13.89 -35.72
CA PHE A 545 -18.43 13.84 -35.01
C PHE A 545 -18.43 12.73 -33.94
N ILE A 546 -17.23 12.23 -33.64
CA ILE A 546 -16.98 11.25 -32.58
C ILE A 546 -15.82 11.78 -31.73
N TYR A 547 -15.97 11.69 -30.41
CA TYR A 547 -14.86 11.92 -29.48
C TYR A 547 -14.13 10.61 -29.17
N ALA A 548 -12.81 10.64 -29.10
CA ALA A 548 -11.96 9.51 -28.79
C ALA A 548 -10.98 9.86 -27.65
N SER A 549 -10.79 8.94 -26.74
CA SER A 549 -9.97 9.12 -25.56
C SER A 549 -8.52 8.64 -25.75
N ASP A 550 -8.28 7.80 -26.75
CA ASP A 550 -6.96 7.25 -27.08
C ASP A 550 -6.78 7.06 -28.59
N GLU A 551 -5.56 6.67 -29.00
CA GLU A 551 -5.21 6.40 -30.40
C GLU A 551 -6.07 5.30 -31.01
N LYS A 552 -6.40 4.27 -30.25
CA LYS A 552 -7.21 3.13 -30.72
C LYS A 552 -8.64 3.56 -31.06
N GLU A 553 -9.29 4.29 -30.13
CA GLU A 553 -10.64 4.83 -30.36
C GLU A 553 -10.64 5.81 -31.56
N LYS A 554 -9.56 6.63 -31.71
CA LYS A 554 -9.38 7.52 -32.86
C LYS A 554 -9.33 6.74 -34.17
N ASP A 555 -8.48 5.71 -34.24
CA ASP A 555 -8.32 4.90 -35.45
C ASP A 555 -9.60 4.14 -35.82
N ASP A 556 -10.32 3.66 -34.83
CA ASP A 556 -11.61 2.98 -35.04
C ASP A 556 -12.68 3.96 -35.52
N ALA A 557 -12.72 5.20 -35.00
CA ALA A 557 -13.59 6.27 -35.49
C ALA A 557 -13.23 6.67 -36.94
N ILE A 558 -11.95 6.79 -37.27
CA ILE A 558 -11.48 7.05 -38.63
C ILE A 558 -11.90 5.94 -39.59
N LYS A 559 -11.74 4.67 -39.20
CA LYS A 559 -12.21 3.52 -40.01
C LYS A 559 -13.73 3.56 -40.23
N LEU A 560 -14.50 3.90 -39.19
CA LEU A 560 -15.93 4.01 -39.28
C LEU A 560 -16.37 5.06 -40.31
N PHE A 561 -15.81 6.27 -40.21
CA PHE A 561 -16.09 7.36 -41.12
C PHE A 561 -15.53 7.13 -42.53
N SER A 562 -14.45 6.38 -42.68
CA SER A 562 -13.82 6.11 -43.98
C SER A 562 -14.59 5.10 -44.85
N LYS A 563 -15.52 4.31 -44.27
CA LYS A 563 -16.37 3.38 -45.05
C LYS A 563 -17.05 4.00 -46.25
N ASN A 564 -17.39 5.29 -46.18
CA ASN A 564 -18.03 6.05 -47.23
C ASN A 564 -17.09 7.09 -47.87
N GLY A 565 -15.76 6.81 -47.93
CA GLY A 565 -14.72 7.71 -48.44
C GLY A 565 -14.13 8.62 -47.34
N THR A 566 -12.95 9.17 -47.61
CA THR A 566 -12.18 10.00 -46.65
C THR A 566 -12.34 11.50 -46.84
N ARG A 567 -13.12 11.94 -47.86
CA ARG A 567 -13.28 13.37 -48.17
C ARG A 567 -14.05 14.09 -47.07
N GLY A 568 -13.47 15.17 -46.53
CA GLY A 568 -14.05 15.98 -45.45
C GLY A 568 -13.92 15.36 -44.06
N LEU A 569 -12.99 14.41 -43.86
CA LEU A 569 -12.61 13.90 -42.57
C LEU A 569 -11.56 14.83 -41.96
N GLU A 570 -11.84 15.32 -40.76
CA GLU A 570 -10.95 16.16 -39.96
C GLU A 570 -10.72 15.50 -38.61
N VAL A 571 -9.47 15.54 -38.14
CA VAL A 571 -9.08 15.06 -36.80
C VAL A 571 -8.48 16.22 -36.04
N GLN A 572 -9.12 16.61 -34.97
CA GLN A 572 -8.63 17.62 -34.04
C GLN A 572 -8.11 16.92 -32.79
N ARG A 573 -6.87 17.21 -32.37
CA ARG A 573 -6.32 16.81 -31.08
C ARG A 573 -6.48 17.97 -30.10
N TYR A 574 -7.02 17.70 -28.91
CA TYR A 574 -7.07 18.64 -27.80
C TYR A 574 -5.81 18.53 -26.96
N LYS A 575 -5.09 19.63 -26.79
CA LYS A 575 -3.91 19.71 -25.90
C LYS A 575 -4.29 20.21 -24.51
N GLY A 576 -5.34 21.02 -24.41
CA GLY A 576 -5.80 21.56 -23.16
C GLY A 576 -7.31 21.73 -23.12
N LEU A 577 -7.86 21.73 -21.92
CA LEU A 577 -9.29 21.92 -21.64
C LEU A 577 -9.78 23.33 -22.06
N GLY A 578 -8.88 24.29 -22.12
CA GLY A 578 -9.14 25.64 -22.60
C GLY A 578 -9.50 25.73 -24.08
N GLU A 579 -9.21 24.68 -24.87
CA GLU A 579 -9.59 24.57 -26.29
C GLU A 579 -11.04 24.13 -26.48
N MET A 580 -11.67 23.60 -25.42
CA MET A 580 -13.06 23.18 -25.44
C MET A 580 -13.99 24.33 -25.07
N ASN A 581 -15.03 24.53 -25.85
CA ASN A 581 -16.11 25.43 -25.46
C ASN A 581 -16.96 24.81 -24.33
N PRO A 582 -17.81 25.61 -23.62
CA PRO A 582 -18.58 25.12 -22.47
C PRO A 582 -19.45 23.90 -22.76
N GLU A 583 -20.08 23.84 -23.94
CA GLU A 583 -20.95 22.74 -24.34
C GLU A 583 -20.15 21.45 -24.61
N GLN A 584 -19.00 21.56 -25.24
CA GLN A 584 -18.08 20.42 -25.46
C GLN A 584 -17.59 19.86 -24.14
N LEU A 585 -17.14 20.74 -23.23
CA LEU A 585 -16.64 20.34 -21.92
C LEU A 585 -17.75 19.67 -21.08
N TRP A 586 -18.99 20.21 -21.16
CA TRP A 586 -20.14 19.59 -20.53
C TRP A 586 -20.38 18.19 -21.06
N THR A 587 -20.61 18.05 -22.36
CA THR A 587 -21.05 16.79 -22.98
C THR A 587 -20.02 15.67 -22.90
N THR A 588 -18.72 15.99 -22.84
CA THR A 588 -17.64 14.99 -22.83
C THR A 588 -17.10 14.66 -21.44
N THR A 589 -17.07 15.66 -20.53
CA THR A 589 -16.27 15.56 -19.31
C THR A 589 -17.06 15.83 -18.02
N MET A 590 -18.14 16.60 -18.08
CA MET A 590 -18.87 17.03 -16.89
C MET A 590 -20.27 16.42 -16.74
N ASP A 591 -20.91 16.02 -17.83
CA ASP A 591 -22.22 15.38 -17.81
C ASP A 591 -22.13 14.00 -17.14
N PRO A 592 -22.82 13.78 -16.01
CA PRO A 592 -22.81 12.49 -15.32
C PRO A 592 -23.21 11.28 -16.18
N SER A 593 -23.97 11.50 -17.25
CA SER A 593 -24.42 10.44 -18.15
C SER A 593 -23.36 9.96 -19.13
N ASN A 594 -22.39 10.82 -19.47
CA ASN A 594 -21.44 10.56 -20.56
C ASN A 594 -19.98 10.63 -20.13
N ARG A 595 -19.69 11.31 -19.01
CA ARG A 595 -18.30 11.54 -18.54
C ARG A 595 -17.60 10.26 -18.16
N ARG A 596 -16.28 10.23 -18.41
CA ARG A 596 -15.38 9.20 -17.90
C ARG A 596 -14.56 9.77 -16.77
N MET A 597 -14.46 9.02 -15.66
CA MET A 597 -13.67 9.38 -14.50
C MET A 597 -12.97 8.13 -13.96
N MET A 598 -11.79 8.32 -13.41
CA MET A 598 -11.06 7.29 -12.67
C MET A 598 -11.10 7.65 -11.18
N ARG A 599 -11.59 6.73 -10.33
CA ARG A 599 -11.48 6.87 -8.88
C ARG A 599 -10.03 6.59 -8.46
N VAL A 600 -9.55 7.35 -7.51
CA VAL A 600 -8.22 7.14 -6.91
C VAL A 600 -8.39 6.26 -5.68
N ASP A 601 -7.79 5.08 -5.72
CA ASP A 601 -7.84 4.11 -4.63
C ASP A 601 -6.41 3.79 -4.18
N ILE A 602 -6.20 3.65 -2.86
CA ILE A 602 -4.93 3.22 -2.27
C ILE A 602 -5.01 1.70 -2.11
N LYS A 603 -4.28 0.97 -2.97
CA LYS A 603 -4.21 -0.48 -2.88
C LYS A 603 -3.21 -0.95 -1.83
N ASP A 604 -2.09 -0.27 -1.72
CA ASP A 604 -1.04 -0.52 -0.74
C ASP A 604 -0.47 0.80 -0.23
N ILE A 605 -0.49 1.00 1.09
CA ILE A 605 -0.02 2.25 1.73
C ILE A 605 1.50 2.42 1.54
N GLN A 606 2.25 1.32 1.60
CA GLN A 606 3.70 1.35 1.48
C GLN A 606 4.12 1.68 0.04
N ASP A 607 3.48 1.06 -0.95
CA ASP A 607 3.70 1.36 -2.37
C ASP A 607 3.32 2.80 -2.72
N ALA A 608 2.21 3.30 -2.14
CA ALA A 608 1.81 4.69 -2.32
C ALA A 608 2.82 5.66 -1.72
N ASN A 609 3.28 5.40 -0.48
CA ASN A 609 4.33 6.20 0.17
C ASN A 609 5.61 6.27 -0.65
N GLU A 610 6.10 5.11 -1.10
CA GLU A 610 7.30 4.99 -1.92
C GLU A 610 7.15 5.72 -3.26
N SER A 611 5.98 5.57 -3.92
CA SER A 611 5.69 6.25 -5.18
C SER A 611 5.73 7.77 -5.04
N PHE A 612 5.10 8.33 -4.00
CA PHE A 612 5.15 9.78 -3.76
C PHE A 612 6.56 10.26 -3.40
N GLU A 613 7.31 9.48 -2.62
CA GLU A 613 8.69 9.80 -2.27
C GLU A 613 9.61 9.79 -3.51
N ILE A 614 9.50 8.79 -4.37
CA ILE A 614 10.26 8.70 -5.62
C ILE A 614 9.90 9.85 -6.57
N LEU A 615 8.62 10.07 -6.80
CA LEU A 615 8.16 11.04 -7.80
C LEU A 615 8.28 12.49 -7.33
N MET A 616 8.02 12.75 -6.05
CA MET A 616 7.86 14.11 -5.50
C MET A 616 8.90 14.46 -4.44
N GLY A 617 9.70 13.51 -3.95
CA GLY A 617 10.76 13.72 -2.97
C GLY A 617 11.96 14.51 -3.52
N ASP A 618 12.94 14.79 -2.65
CA ASP A 618 14.13 15.58 -3.01
C ASP A 618 15.12 14.81 -3.87
N ASP A 619 15.20 13.49 -3.72
CA ASP A 619 16.13 12.64 -4.46
C ASP A 619 15.78 12.55 -5.94
N VAL A 620 16.76 12.91 -6.79
CA VAL A 620 16.60 12.90 -8.25
C VAL A 620 16.83 11.51 -8.84
N GLU A 621 17.77 10.76 -8.29
CA GLU A 621 18.20 9.48 -8.86
C GLU A 621 17.13 8.38 -8.83
N PRO A 622 16.38 8.17 -7.70
CA PRO A 622 15.28 7.21 -7.70
C PRO A 622 14.21 7.55 -8.75
N ARG A 623 13.97 8.85 -8.94
CA ARG A 623 13.05 9.33 -9.99
C ARG A 623 13.59 9.05 -11.39
N ARG A 624 14.88 9.24 -11.61
CA ARG A 624 15.54 8.92 -12.88
C ARG A 624 15.49 7.42 -13.16
N GLU A 625 15.86 6.60 -12.18
CA GLU A 625 15.77 5.13 -12.28
C GLU A 625 14.34 4.68 -12.59
N PHE A 626 13.34 5.28 -11.94
CA PHE A 626 11.92 5.02 -12.20
C PHE A 626 11.54 5.37 -13.66
N ILE A 627 11.99 6.53 -14.17
CA ILE A 627 11.74 6.97 -15.54
C ILE A 627 12.41 6.00 -16.51
N ASP A 628 13.68 5.66 -16.30
CA ASP A 628 14.44 4.74 -17.16
C ASP A 628 13.82 3.34 -17.21
N ALA A 629 13.37 2.83 -16.07
CA ALA A 629 12.71 1.52 -15.97
C ALA A 629 11.35 1.48 -16.69
N ASN A 630 10.63 2.60 -16.72
CA ASN A 630 9.28 2.69 -17.29
C ASN A 630 9.25 3.34 -18.69
N ALA A 631 10.39 3.79 -19.22
CA ALA A 631 10.46 4.51 -20.49
C ALA A 631 9.83 3.74 -21.68
N LEU A 632 9.98 2.40 -21.70
CA LEU A 632 9.43 1.55 -22.76
C LEU A 632 7.90 1.31 -22.62
N SER A 633 7.31 1.62 -21.48
CA SER A 633 5.86 1.48 -21.25
C SER A 633 5.06 2.71 -21.71
N ILE A 634 5.75 3.82 -21.99
CA ILE A 634 5.13 5.06 -22.47
C ILE A 634 4.71 4.86 -23.94
N LYS A 635 3.40 4.92 -24.17
CA LYS A 635 2.83 4.76 -25.53
C LYS A 635 2.77 6.07 -26.30
N GLU A 636 2.73 7.20 -25.62
CA GLU A 636 2.65 8.53 -26.21
C GLU A 636 3.58 9.48 -25.45
N LEU A 637 4.53 10.09 -26.15
CA LEU A 637 5.31 11.23 -25.68
C LEU A 637 4.72 12.48 -26.32
N ASP A 638 4.26 13.42 -25.50
CA ASP A 638 3.91 14.76 -25.99
C ASP A 638 5.20 15.55 -26.13
N ILE A 639 5.81 15.48 -27.35
CA ILE A 639 7.04 16.18 -27.73
C ILE A 639 6.65 17.45 -28.48
#